data_71484f30cb6ea0c430a5b1071caf50df
#
_entry.id   71484f30cb6ea0c430a5b1071caf50df
#
_cell.length_a   1.000
_cell.length_b   1.000
_cell.length_c   1.000
_cell.angle_alpha   90.00
_cell.angle_beta   90.00
_cell.angle_gamma   90.00
#
_symmetry.space_group_name_H-M   'P 1'
#
loop_
_entity.id
_entity.type
_entity.pdbx_description
1 polymer ?
#
loop_
_entity_poly.entity_id
_entity_poly.type
_entity_poly.pdbx_seq_one_letter_code
_entity_poly.pdbx_strand_id
1 'polypeptide(L)'
;SIRRQRQMCIRDSVFEVEVIGKEITFNVTTNVEVSAGFPDWITEKAKSRAPEMVTSTHTYIVKSSTLDEKREGAIVFTEVLPEGVSEENSPVSASVLVSQHGLNEYNGGAGEDIEGDIKVKVVSGHDTSHQGEDAIEKSFDGDYTTLYHSSWSNGGANYFPITLTYNFAEASDVDYLIYYPRSTGYNGHFKEVEIQYSEDGSVFTKLLDKDFEGSATATRITFDNTVRAKSFRFVVKSGAGDGQGFASCAEMEFYAKNLNAFDYSTLFEDETCSNLKAGITEADIENCKYPFFKNLAYYMFKDKYDRNFRVEDYKAFPNPDIQSETHKTNPYSLLDNPTGISVKEGETLVVMVGDTHGQNIGMKVQNLDVPGGDGFGGVTYPLYRGINKLTMTGKGLVYVMYHTKTLEDAETAQPVKIHFASGTVNGYFDSQKEEHQGRWSELLGKATNKYFDVVGKYAHLTFETNDFRKYVSTNGNELIDLYDKIAHSEMQLLGLEKYDKMFKNRIYLNVMYHSFMYATAYHTAYNQSTMGDVCDPNVLKTTGCWGPAHEIGHCNQTRPGVKWIGLTEVTNNIMSEYVQTTIFGQPSRIQTEDMGAVYRNRYSKAWNGIIVPKASHADFKNLDDSDDVFCKLVPFWQLELYFGKVLGRTPLQQSDRGGFYPDVFEYARTKDYGGMS
;
A
#
# COMPACT_ATOMS: atom_id res chain seq x y z
N SER A 1 -27.04 54.30 33.31
CA SER A 1 -27.16 53.85 31.91
C SER A 1 -26.11 52.77 31.67
N ILE A 2 -26.51 51.50 31.70
CA ILE A 2 -25.64 50.35 31.36
C ILE A 2 -25.55 50.36 29.85
N ARG A 3 -24.41 50.77 29.28
CA ARG A 3 -24.11 50.55 27.85
C ARG A 3 -24.07 49.03 27.60
N ARG A 4 -25.11 48.50 26.93
CA ARG A 4 -25.05 47.12 26.40
C ARG A 4 -23.85 47.08 25.45
N GLN A 5 -22.91 46.21 25.76
CA GLN A 5 -21.76 45.96 24.89
C GLN A 5 -22.29 45.33 23.58
N ARG A 6 -21.95 45.93 22.43
CA ARG A 6 -22.28 45.39 21.10
C ARG A 6 -21.45 44.16 20.86
N GLN A 7 -22.07 43.09 20.47
CA GLN A 7 -21.42 41.79 20.21
C GLN A 7 -21.88 41.20 18.91
N MET A 8 -20.95 40.69 18.16
CA MET A 8 -21.18 39.83 16.97
C MET A 8 -20.25 38.64 17.06
N CYS A 9 -20.79 37.45 16.84
CA CYS A 9 -20.03 36.19 16.82
C CYS A 9 -20.45 35.36 15.61
N ILE A 10 -19.49 34.89 14.85
CA ILE A 10 -19.67 33.97 13.75
C ILE A 10 -18.86 32.74 14.11
N ARG A 11 -19.48 31.55 14.09
CA ARG A 11 -18.79 30.27 14.15
C ARG A 11 -18.39 29.85 12.72
N ASP A 12 -17.26 29.21 12.57
CA ASP A 12 -16.68 28.81 11.29
C ASP A 12 -16.33 30.01 10.39
N SER A 13 -15.16 30.57 10.64
CA SER A 13 -14.72 31.80 10.00
C SER A 13 -14.06 31.65 8.63
N VAL A 14 -13.82 30.40 8.17
CA VAL A 14 -13.20 30.09 6.87
C VAL A 14 -13.93 28.93 6.20
N PHE A 15 -14.30 29.09 4.93
CA PHE A 15 -14.83 28.02 4.08
C PHE A 15 -13.91 27.79 2.89
N GLU A 16 -13.46 26.56 2.72
CA GLU A 16 -12.83 26.07 1.49
C GLU A 16 -13.91 25.57 0.54
N VAL A 17 -13.84 25.96 -0.72
CA VAL A 17 -14.86 25.66 -1.72
C VAL A 17 -14.20 25.21 -3.01
N GLU A 18 -14.69 24.13 -3.56
CA GLU A 18 -14.24 23.59 -4.83
C GLU A 18 -14.56 24.50 -6.01
N VAL A 19 -13.87 24.33 -7.14
CA VAL A 19 -14.00 25.19 -8.33
C VAL A 19 -15.42 25.24 -8.88
N ILE A 20 -16.17 24.15 -8.80
CA ILE A 20 -17.57 24.09 -9.22
C ILE A 20 -18.49 24.95 -8.37
N GLY A 21 -18.05 25.38 -7.18
CA GLY A 21 -18.85 26.09 -6.21
C GLY A 21 -19.74 25.18 -5.38
N LYS A 22 -20.21 25.70 -4.28
CA LYS A 22 -21.18 25.01 -3.40
C LYS A 22 -22.01 26.01 -2.60
N GLU A 23 -23.05 25.47 -2.00
CA GLU A 23 -23.83 26.17 -0.97
C GLU A 23 -23.06 26.13 0.36
N ILE A 24 -22.92 27.28 1.02
CA ILE A 24 -22.34 27.40 2.36
C ILE A 24 -23.37 27.96 3.32
N THR A 25 -23.48 27.40 4.51
CA THR A 25 -24.44 27.83 5.53
C THR A 25 -23.74 28.01 6.87
N PHE A 26 -24.00 29.14 7.53
CA PHE A 26 -23.45 29.44 8.86
C PHE A 26 -24.39 30.33 9.68
N ASN A 27 -24.15 30.37 10.97
CA ASN A 27 -24.94 31.14 11.92
C ASN A 27 -24.23 32.42 12.32
N VAL A 28 -24.97 33.53 12.28
CA VAL A 28 -24.55 34.83 12.81
C VAL A 28 -25.36 35.12 14.05
N THR A 29 -24.68 35.25 15.19
CA THR A 29 -25.31 35.67 16.48
C THR A 29 -24.94 37.09 16.78
N THR A 30 -25.93 37.96 16.88
CA THR A 30 -25.72 39.40 17.12
C THR A 30 -26.87 40.01 17.92
N ASN A 31 -26.56 41.04 18.67
CA ASN A 31 -27.51 41.88 19.38
C ASN A 31 -27.76 43.25 18.70
N VAL A 32 -27.26 43.44 17.49
CA VAL A 32 -27.43 44.63 16.66
C VAL A 32 -27.95 44.24 15.27
N GLU A 33 -28.53 45.22 14.58
CA GLU A 33 -28.90 45.01 13.17
C GLU A 33 -27.64 45.02 12.30
N VAL A 34 -27.56 44.05 11.36
CA VAL A 34 -26.41 43.90 10.50
C VAL A 34 -26.79 43.82 9.02
N SER A 35 -25.96 44.40 8.16
CA SER A 35 -25.97 44.20 6.71
C SER A 35 -24.79 43.30 6.29
N ALA A 36 -24.97 42.50 5.23
CA ALA A 36 -23.92 41.65 4.68
C ALA A 36 -23.43 42.22 3.34
N GLY A 37 -22.11 42.36 3.21
CA GLY A 37 -21.43 42.61 1.94
C GLY A 37 -20.64 41.38 1.51
N PHE A 38 -20.65 41.04 0.25
CA PHE A 38 -19.94 39.86 -0.30
C PHE A 38 -19.55 40.07 -1.76
N PRO A 39 -18.53 39.38 -2.29
CA PRO A 39 -18.14 39.46 -3.69
C PRO A 39 -19.25 39.02 -4.65
N ASP A 40 -19.18 39.44 -5.92
CA ASP A 40 -20.16 39.16 -6.98
C ASP A 40 -20.32 37.68 -7.35
N TRP A 41 -19.33 36.87 -7.02
CA TRP A 41 -19.32 35.42 -7.21
C TRP A 41 -19.93 34.66 -6.02
N ILE A 42 -20.41 35.35 -4.98
CA ILE A 42 -21.18 34.82 -3.87
C ILE A 42 -22.59 35.42 -3.96
N THR A 43 -23.62 34.63 -3.65
CA THR A 43 -25.02 35.11 -3.67
C THR A 43 -25.71 34.62 -2.40
N GLU A 44 -26.43 35.49 -1.70
CA GLU A 44 -27.26 35.12 -0.56
C GLU A 44 -28.49 34.36 -1.05
N LYS A 45 -28.75 33.17 -0.50
CA LYS A 45 -29.88 32.31 -0.86
C LYS A 45 -31.03 32.47 0.12
N ALA A 46 -30.75 32.54 1.42
CA ALA A 46 -31.78 32.62 2.46
C ALA A 46 -31.27 33.25 3.75
N LYS A 47 -32.20 33.90 4.50
CA LYS A 47 -31.98 34.46 5.84
C LYS A 47 -33.22 34.19 6.73
N SER A 48 -33.00 33.71 7.96
CA SER A 48 -34.10 33.51 8.94
C SER A 48 -33.82 34.29 10.23
N ARG A 49 -34.89 34.78 10.94
CA ARG A 49 -34.80 35.67 12.11
C ARG A 49 -35.63 35.13 13.32
N ALA A 50 -35.08 35.28 14.55
CA ALA A 50 -35.79 35.02 15.82
C ALA A 50 -35.42 36.06 16.89
N PRO A 51 -36.27 36.41 17.89
CA PRO A 51 -36.06 37.55 18.81
C PRO A 51 -35.26 37.17 20.06
N GLU A 52 -34.51 38.15 20.58
CA GLU A 52 -33.58 38.19 21.75
C GLU A 52 -32.27 37.38 21.61
N MET A 53 -31.15 38.11 21.52
CA MET A 53 -29.87 37.62 21.02
C MET A 53 -30.08 36.81 19.71
N VAL A 54 -30.20 37.55 18.62
CA VAL A 54 -30.66 36.95 17.35
C VAL A 54 -29.55 36.12 16.74
N THR A 55 -29.71 34.80 16.73
CA THR A 55 -28.99 33.93 15.81
C THR A 55 -29.76 33.86 14.51
N SER A 56 -29.19 34.36 13.43
CA SER A 56 -29.71 34.18 12.06
C SER A 56 -28.86 33.19 11.31
N THR A 57 -29.53 32.24 10.60
CA THR A 57 -28.85 31.34 9.69
C THR A 57 -28.81 31.97 8.30
N HIS A 58 -27.62 32.07 7.74
CA HIS A 58 -27.40 32.62 6.40
C HIS A 58 -26.89 31.51 5.47
N THR A 59 -27.45 31.45 4.28
CA THR A 59 -27.06 30.50 3.25
C THR A 59 -26.68 31.27 1.99
N TYR A 60 -25.49 31.00 1.48
CA TYR A 60 -24.95 31.62 0.27
C TYR A 60 -24.60 30.55 -0.75
N ILE A 61 -24.73 30.91 -2.03
CA ILE A 61 -24.27 30.09 -3.14
C ILE A 61 -22.93 30.66 -3.63
N VAL A 62 -21.90 29.84 -3.58
CA VAL A 62 -20.64 30.12 -4.24
C VAL A 62 -20.73 29.58 -5.66
N LYS A 63 -20.67 30.47 -6.66
CA LYS A 63 -20.76 30.12 -8.07
C LYS A 63 -19.51 29.38 -8.54
N SER A 64 -19.64 28.56 -9.58
CA SER A 64 -18.50 27.94 -10.27
C SER A 64 -17.46 28.97 -10.71
N SER A 65 -16.18 28.54 -10.74
CA SER A 65 -15.07 29.34 -11.22
C SER A 65 -14.51 28.78 -12.54
N THR A 66 -14.13 29.66 -13.43
CA THR A 66 -13.38 29.31 -14.65
C THR A 66 -11.92 29.77 -14.57
N LEU A 67 -11.49 30.26 -13.40
CA LEU A 67 -10.12 30.71 -13.16
C LEU A 67 -9.20 29.53 -12.94
N ASP A 68 -8.01 29.59 -13.48
CA ASP A 68 -6.96 28.60 -13.23
C ASP A 68 -6.41 28.66 -11.80
N GLU A 69 -6.38 29.87 -11.22
CA GLU A 69 -5.85 30.12 -9.89
C GLU A 69 -6.96 30.22 -8.84
N LYS A 70 -6.61 29.91 -7.60
CA LYS A 70 -7.43 30.07 -6.40
C LYS A 70 -7.92 31.52 -6.27
N ARG A 71 -9.17 31.71 -5.87
CA ARG A 71 -9.69 33.02 -5.49
C ARG A 71 -10.18 33.05 -4.04
N GLU A 72 -10.03 34.21 -3.42
CA GLU A 72 -10.43 34.43 -2.04
C GLU A 72 -11.34 35.64 -1.94
N GLY A 73 -12.26 35.63 -0.98
CA GLY A 73 -13.16 36.70 -0.69
C GLY A 73 -13.73 36.61 0.71
N ALA A 74 -14.39 37.63 1.15
CA ALA A 74 -15.00 37.67 2.47
C ALA A 74 -16.48 38.05 2.36
N ILE A 75 -17.32 37.37 3.16
CA ILE A 75 -18.67 37.83 3.49
C ILE A 75 -18.54 38.67 4.77
N VAL A 76 -18.77 39.94 4.67
CA VAL A 76 -18.60 40.88 5.78
C VAL A 76 -19.94 41.33 6.31
N PHE A 77 -20.19 41.10 7.58
CA PHE A 77 -21.35 41.58 8.31
C PHE A 77 -20.98 42.86 9.03
N THR A 78 -21.70 43.92 8.79
CA THR A 78 -21.46 45.21 9.41
C THR A 78 -22.71 45.68 10.13
N GLU A 79 -22.56 46.23 11.32
CA GLU A 79 -23.65 46.85 12.09
C GLU A 79 -24.29 48.00 11.30
N VAL A 80 -25.62 48.01 11.23
CA VAL A 80 -26.38 49.14 10.72
C VAL A 80 -26.59 50.13 11.85
N LEU A 81 -25.93 51.29 11.77
CA LEU A 81 -26.11 52.35 12.77
C LEU A 81 -27.45 53.05 12.57
N PRO A 82 -28.23 53.34 13.66
CA PRO A 82 -29.44 54.14 13.56
C PRO A 82 -29.20 55.55 13.02
N GLU A 83 -30.18 56.12 12.30
CA GLU A 83 -30.10 57.50 11.81
C GLU A 83 -29.78 58.48 12.94
N GLY A 84 -28.77 59.33 12.75
CA GLY A 84 -28.37 60.35 13.72
C GLY A 84 -27.28 59.96 14.72
N VAL A 85 -26.73 58.78 14.65
CA VAL A 85 -25.54 58.35 15.40
C VAL A 85 -24.30 58.80 14.67
N SER A 86 -23.44 59.63 15.33
CA SER A 86 -22.23 60.13 14.73
C SER A 86 -21.23 59.02 14.47
N GLU A 87 -20.43 59.13 13.40
CA GLU A 87 -19.38 58.20 12.98
C GLU A 87 -18.23 58.00 13.99
N GLU A 88 -18.23 58.69 15.12
CA GLU A 88 -17.28 58.49 16.22
C GLU A 88 -17.38 57.10 16.88
N ASN A 89 -18.49 56.37 16.66
CA ASN A 89 -18.63 55.01 17.10
C ASN A 89 -18.48 54.05 15.87
N SER A 90 -17.27 53.57 15.61
CA SER A 90 -17.03 52.59 14.55
C SER A 90 -18.02 51.41 14.63
N PRO A 91 -18.70 51.07 13.53
CA PRO A 91 -19.60 49.93 13.52
C PRO A 91 -18.86 48.62 13.80
N VAL A 92 -19.49 47.73 14.55
CA VAL A 92 -18.93 46.36 14.77
C VAL A 92 -19.06 45.60 13.48
N SER A 93 -17.98 44.92 13.08
CA SER A 93 -17.99 44.04 11.91
C SER A 93 -17.40 42.66 12.23
N ALA A 94 -17.85 41.65 11.51
CA ALA A 94 -17.27 40.30 11.51
C ALA A 94 -17.29 39.75 10.08
N SER A 95 -16.36 38.87 9.74
CA SER A 95 -16.25 38.31 8.39
C SER A 95 -16.09 36.81 8.39
N VAL A 96 -16.61 36.21 7.34
CA VAL A 96 -16.38 34.80 6.96
C VAL A 96 -15.53 34.82 5.70
N LEU A 97 -14.39 34.17 5.74
CA LEU A 97 -13.53 34.03 4.57
C LEU A 97 -14.02 32.88 3.73
N VAL A 98 -14.07 33.05 2.42
CA VAL A 98 -14.38 32.02 1.44
C VAL A 98 -13.20 31.93 0.49
N SER A 99 -12.65 30.73 0.39
CA SER A 99 -11.55 30.38 -0.48
C SER A 99 -12.03 29.35 -1.47
N GLN A 100 -11.93 29.61 -2.79
CA GLN A 100 -12.36 28.71 -3.83
C GLN A 100 -11.18 28.27 -4.68
N HIS A 101 -11.01 26.94 -4.85
CA HIS A 101 -9.96 26.37 -5.67
C HIS A 101 -10.08 26.80 -7.15
N GLY A 102 -8.93 26.87 -7.82
CA GLY A 102 -8.84 27.11 -9.27
C GLY A 102 -8.84 25.81 -10.06
N LEU A 103 -8.96 25.91 -11.37
CA LEU A 103 -8.96 24.73 -12.28
C LEU A 103 -7.62 24.00 -12.33
N ASN A 104 -6.51 24.60 -11.87
CA ASN A 104 -5.21 23.94 -11.78
C ASN A 104 -4.96 23.21 -10.46
N GLU A 105 -5.94 23.19 -9.53
CA GLU A 105 -5.77 22.71 -8.16
C GLU A 105 -6.78 21.61 -7.78
N TYR A 106 -6.97 20.59 -8.64
CA TYR A 106 -7.83 19.46 -8.28
C TYR A 106 -7.24 18.71 -7.07
N ASN A 107 -7.96 18.68 -5.97
CA ASN A 107 -7.57 17.96 -4.75
C ASN A 107 -8.43 16.72 -4.44
N GLY A 108 -9.48 16.48 -5.21
CA GLY A 108 -10.39 15.34 -5.07
C GLY A 108 -11.48 15.50 -4.03
N GLY A 109 -11.42 16.51 -3.17
CA GLY A 109 -12.40 16.66 -2.07
C GLY A 109 -12.41 15.49 -1.07
N ALA A 110 -13.14 15.62 0.03
CA ALA A 110 -13.19 14.62 1.09
C ALA A 110 -14.23 13.50 0.87
N GLY A 111 -15.05 13.59 -0.19
CA GLY A 111 -16.10 12.60 -0.46
C GLY A 111 -17.14 12.46 0.67
N GLU A 112 -17.31 13.48 1.50
CA GLU A 112 -18.20 13.44 2.67
C GLU A 112 -19.66 13.18 2.26
N ASP A 113 -20.06 13.67 1.11
CA ASP A 113 -21.39 13.51 0.51
C ASP A 113 -21.61 12.15 -0.18
N ILE A 114 -20.57 11.31 -0.28
CA ILE A 114 -20.71 9.97 -0.83
C ILE A 114 -21.34 9.08 0.23
N GLU A 115 -22.58 8.69 0.02
CA GLU A 115 -23.24 7.69 0.83
C GLU A 115 -22.84 6.29 0.35
N GLY A 116 -22.21 5.52 1.25
CA GLY A 116 -21.94 4.11 1.03
C GLY A 116 -23.15 3.23 1.27
N ASP A 117 -22.97 1.91 1.11
CA ASP A 117 -23.95 0.92 1.50
C ASP A 117 -24.20 0.94 3.02
N ILE A 118 -25.37 0.49 3.41
CA ILE A 118 -25.86 0.58 4.79
C ILE A 118 -25.30 -0.60 5.60
N LYS A 119 -24.43 -0.33 6.58
CA LYS A 119 -23.93 -1.37 7.49
C LYS A 119 -25.05 -1.85 8.42
N VAL A 120 -25.35 -3.14 8.38
CA VAL A 120 -26.32 -3.80 9.27
C VAL A 120 -25.60 -4.17 10.57
N LYS A 121 -25.99 -3.53 11.67
CA LYS A 121 -25.29 -3.66 12.95
C LYS A 121 -25.55 -5.00 13.62
N VAL A 122 -24.48 -5.75 13.91
CA VAL A 122 -24.52 -6.91 14.80
C VAL A 122 -24.68 -6.40 16.24
N VAL A 123 -25.62 -6.99 17.00
CA VAL A 123 -25.90 -6.61 18.41
C VAL A 123 -25.50 -7.69 19.41
N SER A 124 -25.38 -8.93 18.97
CA SER A 124 -24.87 -10.04 19.80
C SER A 124 -24.36 -11.18 18.93
N GLY A 125 -23.53 -12.02 19.49
CA GLY A 125 -22.99 -13.19 18.83
C GLY A 125 -23.01 -14.43 19.75
N HIS A 126 -22.76 -15.60 19.15
CA HIS A 126 -22.56 -16.85 19.85
C HIS A 126 -21.59 -17.72 19.07
N ASP A 127 -20.56 -18.21 19.75
CA ASP A 127 -19.61 -19.17 19.21
C ASP A 127 -19.67 -20.51 19.96
N THR A 128 -19.18 -21.58 19.33
CA THR A 128 -19.07 -22.90 19.96
C THR A 128 -17.71 -23.17 20.58
N SER A 129 -16.73 -22.30 20.36
CA SER A 129 -15.38 -22.46 20.85
C SER A 129 -14.61 -21.14 20.74
N HIS A 130 -14.04 -20.65 21.85
CA HIS A 130 -13.12 -19.51 21.82
C HIS A 130 -11.96 -19.68 22.80
N GLN A 131 -10.90 -18.91 22.62
CA GLN A 131 -9.71 -18.90 23.46
C GLN A 131 -9.76 -17.72 24.42
N GLY A 132 -9.91 -18.00 25.73
CA GLY A 132 -9.84 -16.96 26.75
C GLY A 132 -10.82 -15.81 26.49
N GLU A 133 -10.30 -14.61 26.24
CA GLU A 133 -11.08 -13.39 25.97
C GLU A 133 -11.34 -13.16 24.48
N ASP A 134 -10.82 -14.04 23.59
CA ASP A 134 -10.98 -13.92 22.13
C ASP A 134 -12.31 -14.51 21.66
N ALA A 135 -13.40 -14.13 22.33
CA ALA A 135 -14.77 -14.55 22.01
C ALA A 135 -15.33 -13.81 20.78
N ILE A 136 -16.48 -14.28 20.27
CA ILE A 136 -17.06 -13.78 19.02
C ILE A 136 -17.31 -12.26 19.01
N GLU A 137 -17.52 -11.65 20.19
CA GLU A 137 -17.72 -10.21 20.32
C GLU A 137 -16.57 -9.39 19.73
N LYS A 138 -15.35 -9.96 19.72
CA LYS A 138 -14.17 -9.36 19.12
C LYS A 138 -14.20 -9.31 17.59
N SER A 139 -15.14 -10.00 16.97
CA SER A 139 -15.31 -10.00 15.51
C SER A 139 -16.44 -9.08 15.02
N PHE A 140 -16.97 -8.21 15.88
CA PHE A 140 -17.91 -7.17 15.52
C PHE A 140 -17.87 -5.95 16.47
N ASP A 141 -16.71 -5.72 17.12
CA ASP A 141 -16.50 -4.59 18.02
C ASP A 141 -16.05 -3.31 17.30
N GLY A 142 -15.73 -3.41 16.01
CA GLY A 142 -15.26 -2.31 15.16
C GLY A 142 -13.76 -2.05 15.25
N ASP A 143 -13.01 -2.91 15.96
CA ASP A 143 -11.56 -2.84 16.10
C ASP A 143 -10.88 -3.99 15.34
N TYR A 144 -10.39 -3.72 14.15
CA TYR A 144 -9.71 -4.71 13.29
C TYR A 144 -8.38 -5.23 13.86
N THR A 145 -7.93 -4.71 15.00
CA THR A 145 -6.73 -5.18 15.72
C THR A 145 -7.05 -6.24 16.74
N THR A 146 -8.30 -6.35 17.20
CA THR A 146 -8.82 -7.45 18.02
C THR A 146 -9.31 -8.58 17.11
N LEU A 147 -9.55 -9.75 17.67
CA LEU A 147 -10.06 -10.88 16.89
C LEU A 147 -10.79 -11.93 17.73
N TYR A 148 -11.77 -12.58 17.15
CA TYR A 148 -12.23 -13.88 17.59
C TYR A 148 -11.18 -14.94 17.24
N HIS A 149 -10.90 -15.86 18.16
CA HIS A 149 -10.07 -17.03 17.89
C HIS A 149 -10.61 -18.28 18.60
N SER A 150 -10.73 -19.38 17.88
CA SER A 150 -11.13 -20.68 18.46
C SER A 150 -10.10 -21.19 19.45
N SER A 151 -10.52 -22.03 20.40
CA SER A 151 -9.65 -22.55 21.47
C SER A 151 -8.48 -23.37 20.94
N TRP A 152 -7.29 -23.15 21.52
CA TRP A 152 -6.10 -24.01 21.35
C TRP A 152 -5.68 -24.69 22.65
N SER A 153 -6.44 -24.51 23.74
CA SER A 153 -6.07 -24.97 25.08
C SER A 153 -6.07 -26.50 25.25
N ASN A 154 -6.72 -27.23 24.35
CA ASN A 154 -6.85 -28.70 24.41
C ASN A 154 -5.86 -29.42 23.47
N GLY A 155 -4.64 -28.90 23.35
CA GLY A 155 -3.60 -29.53 22.54
C GLY A 155 -3.82 -29.39 21.03
N GLY A 156 -4.49 -28.34 20.58
CA GLY A 156 -4.74 -28.05 19.17
C GLY A 156 -5.82 -28.93 18.52
N ALA A 157 -6.58 -29.67 19.33
CA ALA A 157 -7.74 -30.40 18.86
C ALA A 157 -8.92 -29.44 18.67
N ASN A 158 -8.97 -28.78 17.52
CA ASN A 158 -10.17 -28.07 17.14
C ASN A 158 -11.24 -29.06 16.74
N TYR A 159 -12.35 -28.95 17.39
CA TYR A 159 -13.53 -29.77 17.09
C TYR A 159 -14.32 -29.08 15.97
N PHE A 160 -13.81 -29.14 14.76
CA PHE A 160 -14.61 -28.72 13.61
C PHE A 160 -15.83 -29.63 13.44
N PRO A 161 -16.99 -29.08 13.02
CA PRO A 161 -17.18 -27.70 12.64
C PRO A 161 -17.29 -26.73 13.85
N ILE A 162 -16.69 -25.56 13.72
CA ILE A 162 -16.84 -24.44 14.65
C ILE A 162 -17.96 -23.55 14.12
N THR A 163 -18.88 -23.17 15.00
CA THR A 163 -20.03 -22.36 14.60
C THR A 163 -19.95 -20.96 15.18
N LEU A 164 -20.09 -19.94 14.34
CA LEU A 164 -20.20 -18.52 14.70
C LEU A 164 -21.56 -18.00 14.26
N THR A 165 -22.34 -17.43 15.20
CA THR A 165 -23.68 -16.88 14.91
C THR A 165 -23.68 -15.40 15.26
N TYR A 166 -24.07 -14.55 14.31
CA TYR A 166 -24.20 -13.10 14.44
C TYR A 166 -25.67 -12.71 14.39
N ASN A 167 -26.14 -11.92 15.36
CA ASN A 167 -27.53 -11.53 15.48
C ASN A 167 -27.72 -10.03 15.31
N PHE A 168 -28.74 -9.66 14.56
CA PHE A 168 -29.19 -8.28 14.41
C PHE A 168 -30.31 -7.96 15.39
N ALA A 169 -30.59 -6.68 15.67
CA ALA A 169 -31.67 -6.26 16.54
C ALA A 169 -33.03 -6.71 16.00
N GLU A 170 -33.21 -6.62 14.70
CA GLU A 170 -34.39 -7.04 13.95
C GLU A 170 -34.02 -7.70 12.62
N ALA A 171 -34.95 -8.35 11.96
CA ALA A 171 -34.71 -8.89 10.63
C ALA A 171 -34.43 -7.77 9.65
N SER A 172 -33.26 -7.78 9.05
CA SER A 172 -32.75 -6.77 8.14
C SER A 172 -32.44 -7.35 6.77
N ASP A 173 -32.52 -6.53 5.75
CA ASP A 173 -32.12 -6.90 4.40
C ASP A 173 -30.58 -6.83 4.32
N VAL A 174 -29.95 -7.87 3.76
CA VAL A 174 -28.52 -7.99 3.59
C VAL A 174 -28.23 -8.42 2.15
N ASP A 175 -27.38 -7.65 1.46
CA ASP A 175 -27.00 -7.91 0.08
C ASP A 175 -25.61 -8.53 -0.03
N TYR A 176 -24.75 -8.28 0.97
CA TYR A 176 -23.42 -8.87 1.05
C TYR A 176 -22.85 -8.82 2.48
N LEU A 177 -21.81 -9.61 2.69
CA LEU A 177 -21.01 -9.58 3.92
C LEU A 177 -19.52 -9.47 3.59
N ILE A 178 -18.73 -9.05 4.57
CA ILE A 178 -17.27 -9.01 4.47
C ILE A 178 -16.68 -9.72 5.68
N TYR A 179 -15.86 -10.74 5.42
CA TYR A 179 -15.02 -11.40 6.40
C TYR A 179 -13.63 -10.76 6.39
N TYR A 180 -13.18 -10.27 7.54
CA TYR A 180 -11.83 -9.77 7.75
C TYR A 180 -11.03 -10.80 8.55
N PRO A 181 -10.02 -11.44 7.95
CA PRO A 181 -9.12 -12.33 8.66
C PRO A 181 -8.24 -11.52 9.63
N ARG A 182 -7.63 -12.20 10.61
CA ARG A 182 -6.65 -11.57 11.49
C ARG A 182 -5.49 -10.97 10.70
N SER A 183 -4.97 -9.82 11.15
CA SER A 183 -3.91 -9.07 10.47
C SER A 183 -2.51 -9.62 10.74
N THR A 184 -2.31 -10.37 11.84
CA THR A 184 -1.01 -10.90 12.29
C THR A 184 -1.06 -12.42 12.37
N GLY A 185 -0.12 -13.09 11.72
CA GLY A 185 -0.10 -14.56 11.62
C GLY A 185 -1.21 -15.10 10.71
N TYR A 186 -1.23 -16.41 10.50
CA TYR A 186 -2.17 -17.06 9.58
C TYR A 186 -3.14 -18.05 10.28
N ASN A 187 -2.92 -18.36 11.56
CA ASN A 187 -3.72 -19.33 12.28
C ASN A 187 -5.19 -18.90 12.36
N GLY A 188 -6.06 -19.73 11.85
CA GLY A 188 -7.50 -19.53 11.92
C GLY A 188 -8.09 -18.79 10.72
N HIS A 189 -7.33 -18.39 9.69
CA HIS A 189 -7.94 -17.93 8.45
C HIS A 189 -8.91 -18.98 7.93
N PHE A 190 -10.13 -18.58 7.61
CA PHE A 190 -11.18 -19.51 7.17
C PHE A 190 -10.78 -20.23 5.88
N LYS A 191 -11.15 -21.52 5.80
CA LYS A 191 -11.12 -22.32 4.57
C LYS A 191 -12.54 -22.68 4.20
N GLU A 192 -12.95 -23.94 4.34
CA GLU A 192 -14.31 -24.36 3.97
C GLU A 192 -15.33 -23.91 5.03
N VAL A 193 -16.32 -23.11 4.61
CA VAL A 193 -17.37 -22.58 5.46
C VAL A 193 -18.74 -22.74 4.79
N GLU A 194 -19.70 -23.25 5.53
CA GLU A 194 -21.10 -23.19 5.15
C GLU A 194 -21.76 -21.96 5.80
N ILE A 195 -22.37 -21.08 5.00
CA ILE A 195 -23.06 -19.88 5.46
C ILE A 195 -24.55 -20.16 5.47
N GLN A 196 -25.17 -19.89 6.61
CA GLN A 196 -26.60 -20.05 6.85
C GLN A 196 -27.21 -18.72 7.29
N TYR A 197 -28.49 -18.53 7.08
CA TYR A 197 -29.24 -17.39 7.58
C TYR A 197 -30.55 -17.85 8.27
N SER A 198 -31.10 -16.98 9.10
CA SER A 198 -32.36 -17.18 9.78
C SER A 198 -33.18 -15.87 9.83
N GLU A 199 -34.44 -15.88 9.41
CA GLU A 199 -35.30 -14.71 9.49
C GLU A 199 -35.83 -14.47 10.90
N ASP A 200 -35.99 -15.52 11.71
CA ASP A 200 -36.56 -15.49 13.06
C ASP A 200 -35.50 -15.63 14.18
N GLY A 201 -34.26 -15.93 13.81
CA GLY A 201 -33.13 -16.18 14.73
C GLY A 201 -33.11 -17.60 15.33
N SER A 202 -34.02 -18.50 14.90
CA SER A 202 -34.10 -19.87 15.46
C SER A 202 -33.95 -20.95 14.39
N VAL A 203 -34.60 -20.84 13.24
CA VAL A 203 -34.51 -21.81 12.14
C VAL A 203 -33.50 -21.33 11.11
N PHE A 204 -32.45 -22.09 10.89
CA PHE A 204 -31.38 -21.73 9.96
C PHE A 204 -31.51 -22.48 8.65
N THR A 205 -31.42 -21.73 7.56
CA THR A 205 -31.45 -22.23 6.18
C THR A 205 -30.03 -22.00 5.58
N LYS A 206 -29.53 -23.01 4.90
CA LYS A 206 -28.26 -22.89 4.15
C LYS A 206 -28.41 -21.87 3.03
N LEU A 207 -27.48 -20.90 2.99
CA LEU A 207 -27.38 -19.93 1.92
C LEU A 207 -26.39 -20.41 0.83
N LEU A 208 -25.14 -20.69 1.22
CA LEU A 208 -24.10 -21.15 0.31
C LEU A 208 -22.94 -21.83 1.06
N ASP A 209 -22.08 -22.55 0.32
CA ASP A 209 -20.74 -22.93 0.76
C ASP A 209 -19.73 -21.97 0.17
N LYS A 210 -18.71 -21.59 0.96
CA LYS A 210 -17.59 -20.75 0.53
C LYS A 210 -16.29 -21.34 1.00
N ASP A 211 -15.35 -21.51 0.07
CA ASP A 211 -13.93 -21.70 0.40
C ASP A 211 -13.25 -20.33 0.42
N PHE A 212 -12.72 -19.94 1.60
CA PHE A 212 -11.92 -18.71 1.79
C PHE A 212 -10.42 -18.99 1.57
N GLU A 213 -10.04 -20.27 1.36
CA GLU A 213 -8.71 -20.75 1.00
C GLU A 213 -7.61 -20.43 2.03
N GLY A 214 -7.97 -20.03 3.24
CA GLY A 214 -7.02 -19.57 4.25
C GLY A 214 -6.38 -18.22 3.92
N SER A 215 -7.03 -17.41 3.07
CA SER A 215 -6.52 -16.13 2.61
C SER A 215 -6.35 -15.12 3.77
N ALA A 216 -5.26 -14.37 3.75
CA ALA A 216 -5.02 -13.23 4.64
C ALA A 216 -5.75 -11.95 4.18
N THR A 217 -6.47 -12.00 3.06
CA THR A 217 -7.17 -10.84 2.48
C THR A 217 -8.63 -10.85 2.90
N ALA A 218 -9.18 -9.68 3.23
CA ALA A 218 -10.61 -9.53 3.49
C ALA A 218 -11.43 -10.00 2.28
N THR A 219 -12.48 -10.78 2.54
CA THR A 219 -13.29 -11.40 1.49
C THR A 219 -14.71 -10.92 1.55
N ARG A 220 -15.19 -10.26 0.49
CA ARG A 220 -16.59 -9.92 0.29
C ARG A 220 -17.34 -11.08 -0.35
N ILE A 221 -18.51 -11.40 0.18
CA ILE A 221 -19.46 -12.34 -0.40
C ILE A 221 -20.74 -11.57 -0.73
N THR A 222 -21.00 -11.36 -2.01
CA THR A 222 -22.22 -10.74 -2.50
C THR A 222 -23.23 -11.85 -2.80
N PHE A 223 -24.47 -11.68 -2.35
CA PHE A 223 -25.52 -12.64 -2.56
C PHE A 223 -26.23 -12.40 -3.90
N ASP A 224 -26.72 -13.46 -4.54
CA ASP A 224 -27.46 -13.35 -5.80
C ASP A 224 -28.75 -12.54 -5.64
N ASN A 225 -29.39 -12.62 -4.47
CA ASN A 225 -30.56 -11.87 -4.09
C ASN A 225 -30.40 -11.32 -2.68
N THR A 226 -31.10 -10.22 -2.38
CA THR A 226 -31.17 -9.69 -1.02
C THR A 226 -31.71 -10.76 -0.06
N VAL A 227 -30.98 -10.99 1.04
CA VAL A 227 -31.37 -11.97 2.07
C VAL A 227 -31.93 -11.23 3.28
N ARG A 228 -33.19 -11.48 3.58
CA ARG A 228 -33.81 -10.95 4.81
C ARG A 228 -33.47 -11.87 5.97
N ALA A 229 -32.74 -11.37 6.94
CA ALA A 229 -32.23 -12.17 8.05
C ALA A 229 -32.23 -11.42 9.39
N LYS A 230 -32.53 -12.15 10.47
CA LYS A 230 -32.26 -11.73 11.84
C LYS A 230 -30.93 -12.25 12.34
N SER A 231 -30.41 -13.34 11.75
CA SER A 231 -29.14 -13.95 12.14
C SER A 231 -28.46 -14.57 10.93
N PHE A 232 -27.13 -14.49 10.92
CA PHE A 232 -26.28 -15.28 10.05
C PHE A 232 -25.45 -16.25 10.89
N ARG A 233 -25.23 -17.45 10.37
CA ARG A 233 -24.41 -18.49 11.00
C ARG A 233 -23.36 -18.99 10.03
N PHE A 234 -22.12 -19.03 10.50
CA PHE A 234 -20.98 -19.57 9.79
C PHE A 234 -20.60 -20.91 10.43
N VAL A 235 -20.73 -21.98 9.68
CA VAL A 235 -20.30 -23.33 10.06
C VAL A 235 -18.93 -23.55 9.46
N VAL A 236 -17.87 -23.18 10.20
CA VAL A 236 -16.48 -23.32 9.75
C VAL A 236 -16.09 -24.78 9.81
N LYS A 237 -15.81 -25.38 8.66
CA LYS A 237 -15.49 -26.82 8.50
C LYS A 237 -13.98 -27.05 8.56
N SER A 238 -13.17 -26.05 8.16
CA SER A 238 -11.70 -26.08 8.24
C SER A 238 -11.13 -24.66 8.24
N GLY A 239 -9.90 -24.50 8.74
CA GLY A 239 -9.17 -23.26 8.77
C GLY A 239 -7.66 -23.47 8.71
N ALA A 240 -6.90 -22.39 8.54
CA ALA A 240 -5.45 -22.40 8.50
C ALA A 240 -4.85 -22.64 9.90
N GLY A 241 -3.63 -23.17 9.97
CA GLY A 241 -2.87 -23.35 11.21
C GLY A 241 -2.33 -24.76 11.40
N ASP A 242 -1.62 -24.94 12.50
CA ASP A 242 -1.00 -26.23 12.85
C ASP A 242 -2.04 -27.29 13.20
N GLY A 243 -1.73 -28.55 12.95
CA GLY A 243 -2.59 -29.69 13.23
C GLY A 243 -3.84 -29.71 12.34
N GLN A 244 -5.03 -29.58 12.95
CA GLN A 244 -6.31 -29.53 12.20
C GLN A 244 -6.74 -28.10 11.83
N GLY A 245 -5.92 -27.09 12.14
CA GLY A 245 -6.20 -25.68 11.95
C GLY A 245 -7.05 -25.05 13.05
N PHE A 246 -7.40 -23.79 12.85
CA PHE A 246 -8.17 -22.96 13.79
C PHE A 246 -9.24 -22.15 13.03
N ALA A 247 -10.10 -21.46 13.76
CA ALA A 247 -11.00 -20.44 13.19
C ALA A 247 -10.71 -19.09 13.87
N SER A 248 -10.46 -18.03 13.08
CA SER A 248 -10.28 -16.67 13.57
C SER A 248 -10.98 -15.66 12.67
N CYS A 249 -11.41 -14.54 13.24
CA CYS A 249 -12.08 -13.47 12.54
C CYS A 249 -11.76 -12.15 13.25
N ALA A 250 -11.13 -11.19 12.56
CA ALA A 250 -10.93 -9.86 13.11
C ALA A 250 -12.26 -9.08 13.09
N GLU A 251 -12.95 -9.03 11.93
CA GLU A 251 -14.28 -8.42 11.82
C GLU A 251 -15.16 -9.20 10.84
N MET A 252 -16.47 -9.22 11.13
CA MET A 252 -17.53 -9.74 10.26
C MET A 252 -18.58 -8.66 10.06
N GLU A 253 -18.69 -8.16 8.87
CA GLU A 253 -19.57 -7.05 8.55
C GLU A 253 -20.67 -7.46 7.58
N PHE A 254 -21.85 -6.87 7.74
CA PHE A 254 -23.03 -7.14 6.91
C PHE A 254 -23.57 -5.83 6.33
N TYR A 255 -24.00 -5.85 5.06
CA TYR A 255 -24.40 -4.64 4.35
C TYR A 255 -25.65 -4.85 3.50
N ALA A 256 -26.51 -3.82 3.50
CA ALA A 256 -27.58 -3.62 2.53
C ALA A 256 -27.11 -2.58 1.49
N LYS A 257 -27.43 -2.79 0.21
CA LYS A 257 -27.18 -1.80 -0.84
C LYS A 257 -27.98 -0.53 -0.60
N ASN A 258 -27.31 0.60 -0.69
CA ASN A 258 -27.98 1.90 -0.67
C ASN A 258 -28.54 2.22 -2.07
N LEU A 259 -29.84 2.05 -2.23
CA LEU A 259 -30.52 2.32 -3.50
C LEU A 259 -30.55 3.82 -3.88
N ASN A 260 -30.18 4.71 -2.93
CA ASN A 260 -30.04 6.14 -3.18
C ASN A 260 -28.57 6.57 -3.42
N ALA A 261 -27.66 5.61 -3.57
CA ALA A 261 -26.27 5.91 -3.93
C ALA A 261 -26.18 6.58 -5.30
N PHE A 262 -25.07 7.29 -5.52
CA PHE A 262 -24.80 7.94 -6.80
C PHE A 262 -24.78 6.93 -7.96
N ASP A 263 -25.60 7.18 -8.97
CA ASP A 263 -25.58 6.45 -10.23
C ASP A 263 -24.58 7.09 -11.18
N TYR A 264 -23.43 6.46 -11.36
CA TYR A 264 -22.33 6.95 -12.21
C TYR A 264 -22.79 7.15 -13.68
N SER A 265 -23.72 6.33 -14.17
CA SER A 265 -24.21 6.36 -15.54
C SER A 265 -24.91 7.67 -15.92
N THR A 266 -25.22 8.50 -14.93
CA THR A 266 -25.80 9.84 -15.14
C THR A 266 -24.78 10.83 -15.71
N LEU A 267 -23.50 10.69 -15.36
CA LEU A 267 -22.43 11.60 -15.79
C LEU A 267 -21.24 10.90 -16.46
N PHE A 268 -20.93 9.65 -16.10
CA PHE A 268 -19.70 8.98 -16.51
C PHE A 268 -19.97 7.76 -17.39
N GLU A 269 -18.95 7.33 -18.15
CA GLU A 269 -19.02 6.20 -19.06
C GLU A 269 -19.14 4.86 -18.35
N ASP A 270 -18.38 4.68 -17.26
CA ASP A 270 -18.30 3.45 -16.49
C ASP A 270 -18.16 3.72 -14.97
N GLU A 271 -18.19 2.68 -14.17
CA GLU A 271 -18.10 2.72 -12.71
C GLU A 271 -16.77 3.28 -12.18
N THR A 272 -15.74 3.40 -13.01
CA THR A 272 -14.47 4.05 -12.61
C THR A 272 -14.59 5.56 -12.60
N CYS A 273 -15.64 6.13 -13.15
CA CYS A 273 -15.85 7.58 -13.29
C CYS A 273 -14.60 8.30 -13.86
N SER A 274 -13.83 7.62 -14.71
CA SER A 274 -12.58 8.15 -15.26
C SER A 274 -12.79 9.02 -16.51
N ASN A 275 -13.96 8.91 -17.17
CA ASN A 275 -14.34 9.69 -18.32
C ASN A 275 -15.80 10.12 -18.24
N LEU A 276 -16.11 11.31 -18.74
CA LEU A 276 -17.49 11.76 -18.92
C LEU A 276 -18.15 10.97 -20.04
N LYS A 277 -19.43 10.70 -19.87
CA LYS A 277 -20.30 10.15 -20.91
C LYS A 277 -20.41 11.14 -22.08
N ALA A 278 -20.45 10.63 -23.29
CA ALA A 278 -20.58 11.47 -24.48
C ALA A 278 -21.85 12.33 -24.43
N GLY A 279 -21.72 13.62 -24.74
CA GLY A 279 -22.83 14.58 -24.81
C GLY A 279 -23.24 15.22 -23.47
N ILE A 280 -22.51 14.96 -22.38
CA ILE A 280 -22.71 15.66 -21.10
C ILE A 280 -22.52 17.17 -21.28
N THR A 281 -23.44 17.93 -20.73
CA THR A 281 -23.41 19.40 -20.74
C THR A 281 -23.07 19.95 -19.34
N GLU A 282 -22.68 21.21 -19.28
CA GLU A 282 -22.42 21.88 -18.00
C GLU A 282 -23.69 21.89 -17.11
N ALA A 283 -24.88 22.01 -17.73
CA ALA A 283 -26.16 21.96 -17.00
C ALA A 283 -26.42 20.57 -16.38
N ASP A 284 -26.04 19.48 -17.03
CA ASP A 284 -26.14 18.14 -16.47
C ASP A 284 -25.27 18.00 -15.22
N ILE A 285 -24.04 18.57 -15.27
CA ILE A 285 -23.12 18.59 -14.14
C ILE A 285 -23.67 19.47 -13.01
N GLU A 286 -24.18 20.65 -13.30
CA GLU A 286 -24.77 21.56 -12.31
C GLU A 286 -25.98 20.92 -11.58
N ASN A 287 -26.74 20.11 -12.26
CA ASN A 287 -27.88 19.38 -11.70
C ASN A 287 -27.50 18.17 -10.84
N CYS A 288 -26.23 17.75 -10.85
CA CYS A 288 -25.78 16.66 -9.99
C CYS A 288 -25.90 17.03 -8.50
N LYS A 289 -26.57 16.16 -7.73
CA LYS A 289 -26.84 16.38 -6.30
C LYS A 289 -25.63 16.04 -5.40
N TYR A 290 -24.61 15.38 -5.94
CA TYR A 290 -23.45 14.87 -5.21
C TYR A 290 -22.25 15.78 -5.47
N PRO A 291 -21.87 16.65 -4.53
CA PRO A 291 -20.78 17.63 -4.70
C PRO A 291 -19.47 17.02 -5.16
N PHE A 292 -19.08 15.86 -4.64
CA PHE A 292 -17.86 15.17 -5.05
C PHE A 292 -17.84 14.84 -6.54
N PHE A 293 -18.89 14.16 -7.04
CA PHE A 293 -18.99 13.76 -8.46
C PHE A 293 -19.23 14.95 -9.38
N LYS A 294 -19.95 15.94 -8.90
CA LYS A 294 -20.16 17.21 -9.59
C LYS A 294 -18.82 17.92 -9.82
N ASN A 295 -17.98 18.01 -8.79
CA ASN A 295 -16.64 18.62 -8.87
C ASN A 295 -15.73 17.82 -9.82
N LEU A 296 -15.67 16.50 -9.68
CA LEU A 296 -14.89 15.61 -10.55
C LEU A 296 -15.29 15.79 -12.03
N ALA A 297 -16.59 15.75 -12.31
CA ALA A 297 -17.13 15.92 -13.66
C ALA A 297 -16.82 17.30 -14.23
N TYR A 298 -16.83 18.35 -13.41
CA TYR A 298 -16.55 19.72 -13.86
C TYR A 298 -15.09 19.88 -14.30
N TYR A 299 -14.12 19.36 -13.54
CA TYR A 299 -12.71 19.36 -13.95
C TYR A 299 -12.50 18.60 -15.28
N MET A 300 -13.17 17.47 -15.45
CA MET A 300 -13.11 16.71 -16.72
C MET A 300 -13.75 17.49 -17.87
N PHE A 301 -14.90 18.13 -17.64
CA PHE A 301 -15.61 18.93 -18.65
C PHE A 301 -14.80 20.15 -19.12
N LYS A 302 -14.02 20.74 -18.23
CA LYS A 302 -13.11 21.86 -18.55
C LYS A 302 -11.76 21.40 -19.11
N ASP A 303 -11.56 20.08 -19.34
CA ASP A 303 -10.29 19.47 -19.76
C ASP A 303 -9.10 19.82 -18.85
N LYS A 304 -9.36 19.86 -17.55
CA LYS A 304 -8.39 20.21 -16.51
C LYS A 304 -8.13 19.06 -15.51
N TYR A 305 -8.75 17.90 -15.71
CA TYR A 305 -8.53 16.74 -14.88
C TYR A 305 -7.28 15.99 -15.30
N ASP A 306 -6.22 16.07 -14.47
CA ASP A 306 -5.00 15.29 -14.70
C ASP A 306 -5.21 13.84 -14.28
N ARG A 307 -5.20 12.91 -15.25
CA ARG A 307 -5.36 11.47 -15.04
C ARG A 307 -4.06 10.77 -14.65
N ASN A 308 -2.91 11.43 -14.77
CA ASN A 308 -1.62 10.84 -14.46
C ASN A 308 -1.59 10.39 -12.99
N PHE A 309 -1.20 9.14 -12.75
CA PHE A 309 -1.21 8.47 -11.45
C PHE A 309 -2.59 8.28 -10.79
N ARG A 310 -3.64 8.95 -11.32
CA ARG A 310 -5.01 8.78 -10.80
C ARG A 310 -5.76 7.65 -11.47
N VAL A 311 -5.57 7.44 -12.76
CA VAL A 311 -6.27 6.41 -13.55
C VAL A 311 -5.24 5.50 -14.19
N GLU A 312 -5.28 4.22 -13.85
CA GLU A 312 -4.32 3.23 -14.36
C GLU A 312 -5.00 1.86 -14.52
N ASP A 313 -4.54 1.08 -15.50
CA ASP A 313 -4.88 -0.32 -15.68
C ASP A 313 -3.82 -1.19 -14.96
N TYR A 314 -4.15 -1.69 -13.78
CA TYR A 314 -3.22 -2.47 -12.96
C TYR A 314 -3.19 -3.93 -13.38
N LYS A 315 -1.98 -4.46 -13.59
CA LYS A 315 -1.74 -5.85 -13.98
C LYS A 315 -1.65 -6.77 -12.78
N ALA A 316 -2.03 -8.02 -12.98
CA ALA A 316 -1.77 -9.07 -12.00
C ALA A 316 -0.28 -9.43 -11.93
N PHE A 317 0.17 -9.75 -10.73
CA PHE A 317 1.44 -10.43 -10.47
C PHE A 317 1.16 -11.76 -9.75
N PRO A 318 1.99 -12.80 -9.90
CA PRO A 318 1.82 -13.97 -9.05
C PRO A 318 2.12 -13.62 -7.60
N ASN A 319 1.49 -14.35 -6.65
CA ASN A 319 1.95 -14.27 -5.27
C ASN A 319 3.42 -14.71 -5.22
N PRO A 320 4.35 -13.90 -4.69
CA PRO A 320 5.79 -14.19 -4.71
C PRO A 320 6.17 -15.46 -3.94
N ASP A 321 5.33 -15.94 -3.01
CA ASP A 321 5.55 -17.19 -2.30
C ASP A 321 5.59 -18.41 -3.24
N ILE A 322 4.84 -18.40 -4.34
CA ILE A 322 4.81 -19.48 -5.33
C ILE A 322 6.22 -19.77 -5.88
N GLN A 323 6.90 -18.70 -6.33
CA GLN A 323 8.23 -18.86 -6.89
C GLN A 323 9.30 -19.05 -5.80
N SER A 324 9.15 -18.42 -4.63
CA SER A 324 10.09 -18.62 -3.52
C SER A 324 10.10 -20.05 -3.01
N GLU A 325 8.95 -20.71 -2.89
CA GLU A 325 8.85 -22.13 -2.54
C GLU A 325 9.54 -23.02 -3.57
N THR A 326 9.29 -22.75 -4.87
CA THR A 326 9.91 -23.50 -5.96
C THR A 326 11.43 -23.30 -5.99
N HIS A 327 11.89 -22.10 -5.74
CA HIS A 327 13.31 -21.73 -5.76
C HIS A 327 14.02 -22.01 -4.44
N LYS A 328 13.28 -22.27 -3.38
CA LYS A 328 13.78 -22.42 -2.00
C LYS A 328 14.55 -21.18 -1.53
N THR A 329 14.02 -20.02 -1.85
CA THR A 329 14.58 -18.68 -1.56
C THR A 329 13.62 -17.87 -0.71
N ASN A 330 13.95 -16.61 -0.39
CA ASN A 330 12.96 -15.68 0.14
C ASN A 330 11.98 -15.24 -0.96
N PRO A 331 10.71 -14.95 -0.63
CA PRO A 331 9.80 -14.33 -1.58
C PRO A 331 10.24 -12.89 -1.89
N TYR A 332 10.05 -12.50 -3.16
CA TYR A 332 10.26 -11.14 -3.62
C TYR A 332 9.08 -10.24 -3.24
N SER A 333 8.95 -9.07 -3.86
CA SER A 333 7.98 -8.06 -3.44
C SER A 333 6.51 -8.47 -3.61
N LEU A 334 5.66 -7.92 -2.73
CA LEU A 334 4.22 -7.79 -2.93
C LEU A 334 3.81 -6.42 -3.51
N LEU A 335 4.77 -5.48 -3.71
CA LEU A 335 4.52 -4.07 -4.04
C LEU A 335 4.84 -3.74 -5.50
N ASP A 336 4.55 -4.66 -6.43
CA ASP A 336 4.85 -4.49 -7.85
C ASP A 336 4.00 -3.44 -8.58
N ASN A 337 2.89 -2.99 -7.96
CA ASN A 337 1.96 -2.01 -8.51
C ASN A 337 1.94 -0.70 -7.68
N PRO A 338 2.97 0.15 -7.74
CA PRO A 338 2.92 1.48 -7.13
C PRO A 338 1.88 2.35 -7.84
N THR A 339 1.18 3.18 -7.09
CA THR A 339 0.12 4.05 -7.65
C THR A 339 0.59 5.48 -7.91
N GLY A 340 1.63 5.92 -7.21
CA GLY A 340 2.01 7.34 -7.17
C GLY A 340 1.06 8.18 -6.32
N ILE A 341 0.15 7.57 -5.58
CA ILE A 341 -0.72 8.25 -4.62
C ILE A 341 -0.14 8.10 -3.22
N SER A 342 -0.27 9.15 -2.43
CA SER A 342 0.01 9.13 -1.00
C SER A 342 -1.20 9.59 -0.20
N VAL A 343 -1.32 9.08 1.03
CA VAL A 343 -2.43 9.36 1.94
C VAL A 343 -1.93 9.72 3.33
N LYS A 344 -2.79 10.41 4.09
CA LYS A 344 -2.58 10.75 5.51
C LYS A 344 -3.52 9.92 6.38
N GLU A 345 -3.11 9.67 7.60
CA GLU A 345 -3.97 9.05 8.61
C GLU A 345 -5.19 9.94 8.90
N GLY A 346 -6.37 9.35 8.98
CA GLY A 346 -7.64 10.05 9.14
C GLY A 346 -8.24 10.62 7.84
N GLU A 347 -7.48 10.59 6.71
CA GLU A 347 -7.98 11.03 5.42
C GLU A 347 -9.03 10.07 4.86
N THR A 348 -10.05 10.61 4.20
CA THR A 348 -10.97 9.80 3.39
C THR A 348 -10.42 9.69 1.98
N LEU A 349 -10.20 8.45 1.54
CA LEU A 349 -9.77 8.13 0.18
C LEU A 349 -10.97 7.59 -0.62
N VAL A 350 -11.21 8.16 -1.80
CA VAL A 350 -12.22 7.68 -2.75
C VAL A 350 -11.51 7.01 -3.91
N VAL A 351 -11.77 5.71 -4.05
CA VAL A 351 -11.19 4.85 -5.10
C VAL A 351 -12.33 4.21 -5.88
N MET A 352 -12.29 4.33 -7.18
CA MET A 352 -13.27 3.73 -8.08
C MET A 352 -12.62 2.60 -8.85
N VAL A 353 -13.21 1.43 -8.81
CA VAL A 353 -12.65 0.19 -9.35
C VAL A 353 -13.57 -0.34 -10.44
N GLY A 354 -12.99 -0.64 -11.57
CA GLY A 354 -13.68 -1.28 -12.69
C GLY A 354 -13.96 -2.77 -12.43
N ASP A 355 -14.22 -3.50 -13.52
CA ASP A 355 -14.43 -4.95 -13.41
C ASP A 355 -13.19 -5.63 -12.83
N THR A 356 -13.36 -6.33 -11.72
CA THR A 356 -12.29 -7.10 -11.08
C THR A 356 -12.09 -8.49 -11.71
N HIS A 357 -12.90 -8.85 -12.69
CA HIS A 357 -12.90 -10.17 -13.35
C HIS A 357 -12.98 -11.34 -12.34
N GLY A 358 -13.67 -11.12 -11.21
CA GLY A 358 -13.78 -12.09 -10.13
C GLY A 358 -12.53 -12.25 -9.26
N GLN A 359 -11.52 -11.41 -9.45
CA GLN A 359 -10.28 -11.42 -8.67
C GLN A 359 -10.41 -10.61 -7.38
N ASN A 360 -9.64 -11.00 -6.36
CA ASN A 360 -9.52 -10.23 -5.13
C ASN A 360 -8.51 -9.08 -5.36
N ILE A 361 -9.00 -7.87 -5.25
CA ILE A 361 -8.19 -6.66 -5.38
C ILE A 361 -8.14 -5.96 -4.03
N GLY A 362 -6.98 -5.43 -3.70
CA GLY A 362 -6.80 -4.61 -2.51
C GLY A 362 -5.81 -3.48 -2.76
N MET A 363 -5.59 -2.68 -1.75
CA MET A 363 -4.49 -1.73 -1.72
C MET A 363 -3.77 -1.79 -0.38
N LYS A 364 -2.48 -1.47 -0.38
CA LYS A 364 -1.65 -1.36 0.81
C LYS A 364 -1.13 0.05 0.96
N VAL A 365 -1.21 0.59 2.18
CA VAL A 365 -0.61 1.87 2.56
C VAL A 365 0.64 1.59 3.36
N GLN A 366 1.79 2.02 2.84
CA GLN A 366 3.12 1.75 3.40
C GLN A 366 3.63 2.94 4.20
N ASN A 367 3.88 2.74 5.49
CA ASN A 367 4.45 3.76 6.37
C ASN A 367 5.88 3.40 6.78
N LEU A 368 6.88 3.96 6.11
CA LEU A 368 8.30 3.75 6.41
C LEU A 368 8.81 4.58 7.62
N ASP A 369 7.98 5.48 8.17
CA ASP A 369 8.33 6.29 9.35
C ASP A 369 8.08 5.59 10.70
N VAL A 370 7.71 4.30 10.71
CA VAL A 370 7.38 3.59 11.95
C VAL A 370 8.62 3.53 12.86
N PRO A 371 8.56 4.09 14.09
CA PRO A 371 9.69 4.05 15.01
C PRO A 371 10.08 2.61 15.39
N GLY A 372 11.37 2.30 15.33
CA GLY A 372 11.90 0.98 15.66
C GLY A 372 11.61 -0.12 14.64
N GLY A 373 11.05 0.23 13.48
CA GLY A 373 10.78 -0.68 12.38
C GLY A 373 11.16 -0.08 11.04
N ASP A 374 10.91 -0.83 9.97
CA ASP A 374 11.10 -0.39 8.59
C ASP A 374 9.82 0.10 7.92
N GLY A 375 8.71 0.05 8.66
CA GLY A 375 7.39 0.43 8.16
C GLY A 375 6.80 -0.52 7.10
N PHE A 376 7.48 -1.62 6.79
CA PHE A 376 7.07 -2.54 5.72
C PHE A 376 5.71 -3.21 5.98
N GLY A 377 5.29 -3.35 7.23
CA GLY A 377 4.01 -3.94 7.60
C GLY A 377 2.81 -3.30 6.92
N GLY A 378 2.69 -1.97 6.98
CA GLY A 378 1.63 -1.19 6.36
C GLY A 378 0.20 -1.60 6.75
N VAL A 379 -0.80 -0.93 6.17
CA VAL A 379 -2.23 -1.25 6.36
C VAL A 379 -2.82 -1.65 5.01
N THR A 380 -3.57 -2.74 4.98
CA THR A 380 -4.21 -3.24 3.75
C THR A 380 -5.71 -2.97 3.78
N TYR A 381 -6.26 -2.55 2.64
CA TYR A 381 -7.68 -2.28 2.43
C TYR A 381 -8.18 -3.10 1.25
N PRO A 382 -9.31 -3.83 1.38
CA PRO A 382 -9.94 -4.47 0.24
C PRO A 382 -10.53 -3.42 -0.71
N LEU A 383 -10.49 -3.69 -2.00
CA LEU A 383 -11.11 -2.88 -3.03
C LEU A 383 -12.15 -3.70 -3.78
N TYR A 384 -13.32 -3.11 -3.98
CA TYR A 384 -14.45 -3.75 -4.65
C TYR A 384 -14.84 -2.95 -5.89
N ARG A 385 -15.38 -3.62 -6.90
CA ARG A 385 -15.93 -3.00 -8.10
C ARG A 385 -16.87 -1.85 -7.74
N GLY A 386 -16.74 -0.70 -8.42
CA GLY A 386 -17.48 0.53 -8.18
C GLY A 386 -16.77 1.45 -7.17
N ILE A 387 -17.54 2.21 -6.42
CA ILE A 387 -17.05 3.27 -5.53
C ILE A 387 -16.63 2.69 -4.18
N ASN A 388 -15.38 2.91 -3.79
CA ASN A 388 -14.84 2.60 -2.47
C ASN A 388 -14.54 3.91 -1.75
N LYS A 389 -15.21 4.18 -0.64
CA LYS A 389 -14.94 5.29 0.26
C LYS A 389 -14.29 4.72 1.51
N LEU A 390 -13.02 5.04 1.73
CA LEU A 390 -12.17 4.41 2.75
C LEU A 390 -11.60 5.47 3.69
N THR A 391 -11.72 5.26 5.00
CA THR A 391 -11.02 6.08 6.00
C THR A 391 -9.65 5.48 6.25
N MET A 392 -8.60 6.26 6.03
CA MET A 392 -7.23 5.80 6.20
C MET A 392 -6.84 5.71 7.67
N THR A 393 -6.47 4.51 8.13
CA THR A 393 -5.86 4.26 9.44
C THR A 393 -4.33 4.22 9.38
N GLY A 394 -3.76 4.27 8.16
CA GLY A 394 -2.33 4.39 7.90
C GLY A 394 -2.01 5.62 7.06
N LYS A 395 -0.74 5.97 6.98
CA LYS A 395 -0.21 7.06 6.15
C LYS A 395 0.93 6.58 5.28
N GLY A 396 1.15 7.20 4.13
CA GLY A 396 2.30 6.91 3.25
C GLY A 396 1.89 6.68 1.80
N LEU A 397 2.74 5.94 1.08
CA LEU A 397 2.52 5.59 -0.32
C LEU A 397 1.52 4.45 -0.45
N VAL A 398 0.76 4.45 -1.54
CA VAL A 398 -0.30 3.48 -1.82
C VAL A 398 0.14 2.55 -2.95
N TYR A 399 -0.11 1.24 -2.78
CA TYR A 399 0.17 0.19 -3.75
C TYR A 399 -1.09 -0.65 -3.99
N VAL A 400 -1.35 -1.00 -5.25
CA VAL A 400 -2.44 -1.94 -5.57
C VAL A 400 -1.95 -3.37 -5.36
N MET A 401 -2.73 -4.14 -4.63
CA MET A 401 -2.50 -5.55 -4.34
C MET A 401 -3.36 -6.39 -5.28
N TYR A 402 -2.76 -6.84 -6.39
CA TYR A 402 -3.39 -7.72 -7.37
C TYR A 402 -2.49 -8.94 -7.60
N HIS A 403 -2.71 -9.99 -6.78
CA HIS A 403 -1.90 -11.20 -6.82
C HIS A 403 -2.75 -12.42 -7.18
N THR A 404 -2.20 -13.26 -8.06
CA THR A 404 -2.81 -14.52 -8.46
C THR A 404 -2.19 -15.70 -7.69
N LYS A 405 -2.89 -16.83 -7.72
CA LYS A 405 -2.49 -18.08 -7.04
C LYS A 405 -1.54 -18.95 -7.85
N THR A 406 -1.44 -18.71 -9.14
CA THR A 406 -0.54 -19.44 -10.05
C THR A 406 0.18 -18.46 -10.97
N LEU A 407 1.30 -18.91 -11.54
CA LEU A 407 2.03 -18.14 -12.56
C LEU A 407 1.21 -17.96 -13.83
N GLU A 408 0.49 -19.02 -14.23
CA GLU A 408 -0.36 -19.04 -15.43
C GLU A 408 -1.51 -18.03 -15.31
N ASP A 409 -2.15 -17.97 -14.14
CA ASP A 409 -3.21 -17.00 -13.88
C ASP A 409 -2.70 -15.57 -14.01
N ALA A 410 -1.47 -15.28 -13.55
CA ALA A 410 -0.89 -13.94 -13.67
C ALA A 410 -0.62 -13.52 -15.13
N GLU A 411 -0.29 -14.49 -15.99
CA GLU A 411 -0.05 -14.23 -17.42
C GLU A 411 -1.36 -14.01 -18.21
N THR A 412 -2.46 -14.57 -17.74
CA THR A 412 -3.76 -14.54 -18.43
C THR A 412 -4.77 -13.59 -17.82
N ALA A 413 -4.54 -13.12 -16.58
CA ALA A 413 -5.41 -12.22 -15.87
C ALA A 413 -5.59 -10.89 -16.61
N GLN A 414 -6.84 -10.42 -16.68
CA GLN A 414 -7.14 -9.11 -17.25
C GLN A 414 -6.71 -7.99 -16.31
N PRO A 415 -6.17 -6.88 -16.82
CA PRO A 415 -5.90 -5.70 -16.00
C PRO A 415 -7.19 -5.15 -15.38
N VAL A 416 -7.06 -4.56 -14.19
CA VAL A 416 -8.16 -3.91 -13.50
C VAL A 416 -7.94 -2.40 -13.52
N LYS A 417 -8.88 -1.66 -14.13
CA LYS A 417 -8.85 -0.21 -14.14
C LYS A 417 -9.21 0.32 -12.75
N ILE A 418 -8.34 1.15 -12.16
CA ILE A 418 -8.58 1.78 -10.87
C ILE A 418 -8.35 3.28 -11.01
N HIS A 419 -9.27 4.05 -10.43
CA HIS A 419 -9.25 5.49 -10.40
C HIS A 419 -9.19 5.99 -8.96
N PHE A 420 -8.06 6.56 -8.56
CA PHE A 420 -7.88 7.25 -7.29
C PHE A 420 -8.39 8.68 -7.42
N ALA A 421 -9.68 8.89 -7.18
CA ALA A 421 -10.33 10.19 -7.37
C ALA A 421 -10.02 11.20 -6.27
N SER A 422 -9.46 10.76 -5.14
CA SER A 422 -8.90 11.61 -4.09
C SER A 422 -7.51 11.13 -3.68
N GLY A 423 -6.96 11.62 -2.57
CA GLY A 423 -5.57 11.39 -2.19
C GLY A 423 -4.59 12.33 -2.92
N THR A 424 -3.38 12.42 -2.42
CA THR A 424 -2.35 13.32 -2.94
C THR A 424 -1.51 12.62 -4.00
N VAL A 425 -1.42 13.19 -5.20
CA VAL A 425 -0.50 12.70 -6.24
C VAL A 425 0.93 13.04 -5.83
N ASN A 426 1.72 12.01 -5.57
CA ASN A 426 3.16 12.07 -5.35
C ASN A 426 3.93 11.78 -6.64
N GLY A 427 3.37 10.93 -7.48
CA GLY A 427 4.06 10.35 -8.61
C GLY A 427 5.10 9.30 -8.22
N TYR A 428 5.62 8.63 -9.21
CA TYR A 428 6.75 7.71 -9.13
C TYR A 428 7.46 7.65 -10.48
N PHE A 429 8.63 7.06 -10.53
CA PHE A 429 9.37 6.85 -11.77
C PHE A 429 9.43 5.36 -12.11
N ASP A 430 9.06 4.99 -13.33
CA ASP A 430 9.17 3.63 -13.85
C ASP A 430 9.94 3.66 -15.17
N SER A 431 11.11 3.03 -15.18
CA SER A 431 11.97 2.95 -16.38
C SER A 431 11.38 2.10 -17.51
N GLN A 432 10.34 1.32 -17.23
CA GLN A 432 9.65 0.48 -18.21
C GLN A 432 8.45 1.19 -18.86
N LYS A 433 8.03 2.37 -18.35
CA LYS A 433 6.95 3.17 -18.91
C LYS A 433 7.50 4.20 -19.91
N GLU A 434 7.00 4.19 -21.14
CA GLU A 434 7.41 5.14 -22.19
C GLU A 434 7.13 6.59 -21.79
N GLU A 435 5.99 6.84 -21.17
CA GLU A 435 5.58 8.15 -20.68
C GLU A 435 6.45 8.72 -19.56
N HIS A 436 7.28 7.91 -18.89
CA HIS A 436 8.24 8.36 -17.86
C HIS A 436 9.63 8.65 -18.43
N GLN A 437 9.91 8.24 -19.68
CA GLN A 437 11.23 8.44 -20.28
C GLN A 437 11.57 9.93 -20.41
N GLY A 438 12.75 10.30 -19.92
CA GLY A 438 13.22 11.68 -19.90
C GLY A 438 12.55 12.61 -18.88
N ARG A 439 11.60 12.11 -18.07
CA ARG A 439 10.84 12.92 -17.12
C ARG A 439 11.28 12.76 -15.67
N TRP A 440 12.43 12.14 -15.41
CA TRP A 440 12.93 11.93 -14.05
C TRP A 440 12.89 13.19 -13.18
N SER A 441 13.55 14.27 -13.64
CA SER A 441 13.65 15.51 -12.86
C SER A 441 12.29 16.18 -12.65
N GLU A 442 11.37 16.07 -13.61
CA GLU A 442 10.01 16.57 -13.48
C GLU A 442 9.23 15.81 -12.42
N LEU A 443 9.21 14.46 -12.52
CA LEU A 443 8.47 13.59 -11.60
C LEU A 443 9.01 13.72 -10.19
N LEU A 444 10.33 13.64 -10.01
CA LEU A 444 10.98 13.82 -8.71
C LEU A 444 10.75 15.23 -8.15
N GLY A 445 10.73 16.27 -9.01
CA GLY A 445 10.48 17.65 -8.63
C GLY A 445 9.08 17.86 -8.07
N LYS A 446 8.08 17.19 -8.63
CA LYS A 446 6.67 17.26 -8.21
C LYS A 446 6.36 16.41 -6.96
N ALA A 447 7.23 15.48 -6.59
CA ALA A 447 7.01 14.62 -5.42
C ALA A 447 6.90 15.43 -4.13
N THR A 448 5.83 15.19 -3.37
CA THR A 448 5.51 15.89 -2.12
C THR A 448 5.64 15.01 -0.88
N ASN A 449 5.60 13.70 -1.05
CA ASN A 449 5.82 12.75 0.03
C ASN A 449 7.31 12.65 0.37
N LYS A 450 7.61 12.26 1.60
CA LYS A 450 8.99 11.98 2.06
C LYS A 450 9.65 10.89 1.23
N TYR A 451 8.90 9.93 0.72
CA TYR A 451 9.35 8.76 -0.02
C TYR A 451 8.94 8.84 -1.48
N PHE A 452 9.76 8.25 -2.32
CA PHE A 452 9.52 8.19 -3.77
C PHE A 452 9.88 6.81 -4.30
N ASP A 453 9.00 6.25 -5.16
CA ASP A 453 9.22 4.96 -5.79
C ASP A 453 9.97 5.11 -7.11
N VAL A 454 10.94 4.22 -7.31
CA VAL A 454 11.72 4.09 -8.55
C VAL A 454 11.68 2.63 -8.99
N VAL A 455 11.05 2.39 -10.13
CA VAL A 455 10.73 1.05 -10.62
C VAL A 455 11.56 0.73 -11.84
N GLY A 456 12.20 -0.44 -11.82
CA GLY A 456 12.91 -1.04 -12.93
C GLY A 456 12.23 -2.31 -13.41
N LYS A 457 12.97 -3.06 -14.22
CA LYS A 457 12.50 -4.37 -14.70
C LYS A 457 12.56 -5.44 -13.61
N TYR A 458 13.61 -5.44 -12.80
CA TYR A 458 13.90 -6.46 -11.79
C TYR A 458 13.92 -5.92 -10.35
N ALA A 459 14.11 -4.62 -10.20
CA ALA A 459 14.20 -3.95 -8.90
C ALA A 459 13.15 -2.87 -8.73
N HIS A 460 12.76 -2.60 -7.46
CA HIS A 460 11.89 -1.53 -7.06
C HIS A 460 12.47 -0.87 -5.81
N LEU A 461 12.78 0.41 -5.88
CA LEU A 461 13.39 1.19 -4.82
C LEU A 461 12.36 2.14 -4.21
N THR A 462 12.30 2.21 -2.87
CA THR A 462 11.58 3.27 -2.16
C THR A 462 12.53 3.92 -1.15
N PHE A 463 13.15 5.02 -1.54
CA PHE A 463 14.05 5.81 -0.69
C PHE A 463 13.47 7.20 -0.43
N GLU A 464 14.15 8.00 0.41
CA GLU A 464 13.69 9.36 0.64
C GLU A 464 13.82 10.21 -0.63
N THR A 465 12.75 10.96 -0.92
CA THR A 465 12.69 11.91 -2.06
C THR A 465 13.91 12.87 -2.05
N ASN A 466 14.33 13.30 -0.85
CA ASN A 466 15.45 14.21 -0.71
C ASN A 466 16.80 13.53 -0.98
N ASP A 467 16.93 12.23 -0.72
CA ASP A 467 18.18 11.50 -1.08
C ASP A 467 18.28 11.36 -2.60
N PHE A 468 17.18 11.04 -3.30
CA PHE A 468 17.20 11.08 -4.76
C PHE A 468 17.53 12.47 -5.31
N ARG A 469 16.94 13.54 -4.75
CA ARG A 469 17.27 14.92 -5.15
C ARG A 469 18.73 15.28 -4.92
N LYS A 470 19.33 14.74 -3.87
CA LYS A 470 20.72 15.00 -3.50
C LYS A 470 21.73 14.23 -4.36
N TYR A 471 21.50 12.93 -4.56
CA TYR A 471 22.50 12.03 -5.13
C TYR A 471 22.28 11.72 -6.61
N VAL A 472 21.04 11.84 -7.10
CA VAL A 472 20.66 11.44 -8.47
C VAL A 472 19.65 12.42 -9.10
N SER A 473 19.86 13.72 -8.92
CA SER A 473 18.89 14.77 -9.30
C SER A 473 18.51 14.78 -10.79
N THR A 474 19.33 14.24 -11.69
CA THR A 474 19.13 14.37 -13.15
C THR A 474 19.00 13.05 -13.91
N ASN A 475 19.45 11.93 -13.36
CA ASN A 475 19.53 10.66 -14.08
C ASN A 475 19.11 9.45 -13.25
N GLY A 476 17.83 9.33 -12.97
CA GLY A 476 17.27 8.17 -12.27
C GLY A 476 17.32 6.87 -13.07
N ASN A 477 17.35 6.95 -14.40
CA ASN A 477 17.51 5.75 -15.23
C ASN A 477 18.83 5.04 -14.91
N GLU A 478 19.94 5.79 -14.80
CA GLU A 478 21.24 5.17 -14.47
C GLU A 478 21.18 4.42 -13.14
N LEU A 479 20.55 5.00 -12.12
CA LEU A 479 20.44 4.35 -10.82
C LEU A 479 19.65 3.03 -10.90
N ILE A 480 18.46 3.07 -11.47
CA ILE A 480 17.61 1.88 -11.52
C ILE A 480 18.17 0.80 -12.45
N ASP A 481 18.83 1.18 -13.55
CA ASP A 481 19.52 0.25 -14.46
C ASP A 481 20.67 -0.48 -13.72
N LEU A 482 21.36 0.19 -12.80
CA LEU A 482 22.38 -0.46 -11.97
C LEU A 482 21.77 -1.47 -11.01
N TYR A 483 20.64 -1.16 -10.37
CA TYR A 483 19.92 -2.10 -9.52
C TYR A 483 19.35 -3.28 -10.29
N ASP A 484 18.75 -3.01 -11.46
CA ASP A 484 18.32 -4.06 -12.38
C ASP A 484 19.47 -4.98 -12.79
N LYS A 485 20.65 -4.40 -13.04
CA LYS A 485 21.84 -5.17 -13.37
C LYS A 485 22.32 -6.03 -12.21
N ILE A 486 22.29 -5.53 -10.96
CA ILE A 486 22.60 -6.31 -9.77
C ILE A 486 21.61 -7.46 -9.62
N ALA A 487 20.32 -7.17 -9.54
CA ALA A 487 19.26 -8.18 -9.34
C ALA A 487 19.27 -9.25 -10.45
N HIS A 488 19.34 -8.82 -11.71
CA HIS A 488 19.37 -9.74 -12.86
C HIS A 488 20.60 -10.63 -12.85
N SER A 489 21.79 -10.09 -12.57
CA SER A 489 23.02 -10.88 -12.54
C SER A 489 23.01 -11.95 -11.44
N GLU A 490 22.41 -11.65 -10.30
CA GLU A 490 22.21 -12.66 -9.25
C GLU A 490 21.22 -13.74 -9.67
N MET A 491 20.10 -13.38 -10.33
CA MET A 491 19.16 -14.36 -10.91
C MET A 491 19.83 -15.25 -11.96
N GLN A 492 20.73 -14.69 -12.78
CA GLN A 492 21.54 -15.45 -13.72
C GLN A 492 22.48 -16.42 -13.00
N LEU A 493 23.17 -15.95 -11.95
CA LEU A 493 24.07 -16.80 -11.16
C LEU A 493 23.31 -17.92 -10.43
N LEU A 494 22.06 -17.66 -10.01
CA LEU A 494 21.12 -18.68 -9.52
C LEU A 494 20.68 -19.69 -10.59
N GLY A 495 20.99 -19.46 -11.86
CA GLY A 495 20.53 -20.27 -12.98
C GLY A 495 19.07 -20.06 -13.36
N LEU A 496 18.38 -19.05 -12.80
CA LEU A 496 16.95 -18.86 -13.06
C LEU A 496 16.67 -18.54 -14.54
N GLU A 497 17.51 -17.73 -15.18
CA GLU A 497 17.39 -17.47 -16.62
C GLU A 497 17.75 -18.71 -17.47
N LYS A 498 18.82 -19.41 -17.12
CA LYS A 498 19.24 -20.64 -17.79
C LYS A 498 18.16 -21.72 -17.81
N TYR A 499 17.39 -21.84 -16.75
CA TYR A 499 16.37 -22.87 -16.55
C TYR A 499 14.93 -22.38 -16.72
N ASP A 500 14.75 -21.15 -17.28
CA ASP A 500 13.44 -20.52 -17.51
C ASP A 500 12.58 -20.42 -16.24
N LYS A 501 13.19 -19.91 -15.17
CA LYS A 501 12.58 -19.81 -13.83
C LYS A 501 12.68 -18.41 -13.24
N MET A 502 12.82 -17.37 -14.10
CA MET A 502 12.95 -15.98 -13.64
C MET A 502 11.77 -15.58 -12.75
N PHE A 503 12.07 -14.84 -11.69
CA PHE A 503 11.02 -14.22 -10.89
C PHE A 503 10.17 -13.26 -11.73
N LYS A 504 8.87 -13.30 -11.52
CA LYS A 504 7.92 -12.37 -12.15
C LYS A 504 7.74 -11.09 -11.32
N ASN A 505 7.97 -11.19 -10.01
CA ASN A 505 7.97 -10.06 -9.08
C ASN A 505 9.35 -9.39 -9.04
N ARG A 506 9.38 -8.11 -8.69
CA ARG A 506 10.63 -7.36 -8.48
C ARG A 506 11.18 -7.59 -7.09
N ILE A 507 12.50 -7.49 -6.94
CA ILE A 507 13.08 -7.35 -5.59
C ILE A 507 12.82 -5.94 -5.09
N TYR A 508 12.34 -5.80 -3.86
CA TYR A 508 12.01 -4.51 -3.24
C TYR A 508 13.11 -4.07 -2.27
N LEU A 509 13.51 -2.81 -2.40
CA LEU A 509 14.57 -2.22 -1.60
C LEU A 509 14.05 -0.93 -0.96
N ASN A 510 13.98 -0.86 0.36
CA ASN A 510 13.48 0.33 1.05
C ASN A 510 14.48 0.95 2.03
N VAL A 511 14.32 2.26 2.26
CA VAL A 511 15.03 2.94 3.34
C VAL A 511 14.46 2.53 4.70
N MET A 512 15.32 2.47 5.72
CA MET A 512 14.92 2.28 7.13
C MET A 512 15.85 3.06 8.08
N TYR A 513 15.56 3.07 9.40
CA TYR A 513 16.21 3.98 10.34
C TYR A 513 16.80 3.31 11.59
N HIS A 514 16.64 1.99 11.76
CA HIS A 514 16.96 1.32 13.04
C HIS A 514 18.08 0.29 12.97
N SER A 515 18.50 -0.13 11.78
CA SER A 515 19.57 -1.10 11.57
C SER A 515 20.52 -0.60 10.48
N PHE A 516 21.62 -1.30 10.19
CA PHE A 516 22.54 -0.92 9.12
C PHE A 516 21.98 -1.30 7.75
N MET A 517 21.87 -2.61 7.49
CA MET A 517 21.23 -3.21 6.32
C MET A 517 20.70 -4.58 6.72
N TYR A 518 19.65 -5.07 6.09
CA TYR A 518 19.18 -6.43 6.25
C TYR A 518 18.25 -6.87 5.12
N ALA A 519 18.09 -8.19 5.00
CA ALA A 519 17.15 -8.84 4.11
C ALA A 519 16.18 -9.73 4.88
N THR A 520 14.94 -9.76 4.46
CA THR A 520 13.90 -10.65 4.98
C THR A 520 12.94 -11.08 3.86
N ALA A 521 11.84 -11.73 4.19
CA ALA A 521 10.79 -11.99 3.22
C ALA A 521 10.25 -10.66 2.66
N TYR A 522 10.05 -10.61 1.36
CA TYR A 522 9.45 -9.53 0.57
C TYR A 522 10.27 -8.26 0.38
N HIS A 523 11.37 -8.03 1.12
CA HIS A 523 12.18 -6.82 0.95
C HIS A 523 13.61 -6.92 1.48
N THR A 524 14.44 -5.98 1.04
CA THR A 524 15.71 -5.62 1.65
C THR A 524 15.65 -4.17 2.15
N ALA A 525 16.32 -3.85 3.24
CA ALA A 525 16.23 -2.55 3.88
C ALA A 525 17.61 -1.95 4.18
N TYR A 526 17.75 -0.64 3.98
CA TYR A 526 19.01 0.09 4.03
C TYR A 526 18.87 1.31 4.93
N ASN A 527 19.81 1.50 5.85
CA ASN A 527 19.79 2.66 6.73
C ASN A 527 19.90 3.97 5.94
N GLN A 528 19.14 4.97 6.33
CA GLN A 528 19.18 6.29 5.72
C GLN A 528 20.61 6.88 5.67
N SER A 529 21.46 6.57 6.66
CA SER A 529 22.87 7.00 6.68
C SER A 529 23.73 6.40 5.56
N THR A 530 23.28 5.33 4.90
CA THR A 530 23.98 4.65 3.80
C THR A 530 23.58 5.16 2.41
N MET A 531 22.64 6.11 2.32
CA MET A 531 22.14 6.58 1.03
C MET A 531 23.20 7.19 0.13
N GLY A 532 24.30 7.73 0.68
CA GLY A 532 25.44 8.17 -0.11
C GLY A 532 26.14 7.06 -0.90
N ASP A 533 26.05 5.81 -0.42
CA ASP A 533 26.63 4.65 -1.08
C ASP A 533 25.63 3.97 -2.03
N VAL A 534 24.37 3.86 -1.62
CA VAL A 534 23.38 3.06 -2.34
C VAL A 534 22.50 3.87 -3.30
N CYS A 535 22.45 5.20 -3.15
CA CYS A 535 21.65 6.08 -4.01
C CYS A 535 22.50 6.88 -5.04
N ASP A 536 23.83 6.95 -4.87
CA ASP A 536 24.72 7.59 -5.85
C ASP A 536 25.19 6.57 -6.90
N PRO A 537 24.79 6.71 -8.19
CA PRO A 537 25.21 5.79 -9.24
C PRO A 537 26.72 5.65 -9.39
N ASN A 538 27.49 6.71 -9.11
CA ASN A 538 28.96 6.67 -9.22
C ASN A 538 29.60 5.85 -8.11
N VAL A 539 29.04 5.88 -6.92
CA VAL A 539 29.50 5.08 -5.78
C VAL A 539 28.97 3.64 -5.92
N LEU A 540 27.71 3.49 -6.29
CA LEU A 540 27.05 2.19 -6.45
C LEU A 540 27.80 1.27 -7.42
N LYS A 541 28.23 1.75 -8.58
CA LYS A 541 28.97 0.96 -9.58
C LYS A 541 30.43 0.66 -9.18
N THR A 542 30.88 1.12 -8.02
CA THR A 542 32.23 0.87 -7.49
C THR A 542 32.17 0.14 -6.15
N THR A 543 32.25 0.86 -5.04
CA THR A 543 32.29 0.28 -3.69
C THR A 543 30.90 0.07 -3.08
N GLY A 544 29.91 0.86 -3.50
CA GLY A 544 28.56 0.83 -2.95
C GLY A 544 27.74 -0.40 -3.35
N CYS A 545 28.12 -1.11 -4.42
CA CYS A 545 27.35 -2.28 -4.90
C CYS A 545 27.34 -3.45 -3.91
N TRP A 546 28.35 -3.54 -3.03
CA TRP A 546 28.48 -4.68 -2.11
C TRP A 546 27.25 -4.83 -1.20
N GLY A 547 26.82 -3.76 -0.55
CA GLY A 547 25.69 -3.80 0.36
C GLY A 547 24.41 -4.30 -0.30
N PRO A 548 23.92 -3.65 -1.37
CA PRO A 548 22.75 -4.14 -2.11
C PRO A 548 22.88 -5.58 -2.59
N ALA A 549 24.01 -5.96 -3.18
CA ALA A 549 24.24 -7.33 -3.63
C ALA A 549 24.33 -8.35 -2.47
N HIS A 550 24.77 -7.93 -1.29
CA HIS A 550 24.77 -8.75 -0.09
C HIS A 550 23.36 -9.05 0.41
N GLU A 551 22.53 -8.02 0.50
CA GLU A 551 21.16 -8.17 1.00
C GLU A 551 20.26 -8.90 -0.03
N ILE A 552 20.37 -8.58 -1.31
CA ILE A 552 19.70 -9.34 -2.38
C ILE A 552 20.20 -10.79 -2.37
N GLY A 553 21.51 -11.01 -2.16
CA GLY A 553 22.11 -12.32 -2.00
C GLY A 553 21.49 -13.15 -0.86
N HIS A 554 21.13 -12.53 0.27
CA HIS A 554 20.36 -13.20 1.33
C HIS A 554 18.97 -13.65 0.89
N CYS A 555 18.28 -12.83 0.10
CA CYS A 555 17.01 -13.24 -0.50
C CYS A 555 17.18 -14.44 -1.42
N ASN A 556 18.32 -14.55 -2.10
CA ASN A 556 18.63 -15.56 -3.11
C ASN A 556 19.29 -16.85 -2.56
N GLN A 557 19.62 -16.90 -1.27
CA GLN A 557 20.19 -18.11 -0.67
C GLN A 557 19.21 -19.28 -0.69
N THR A 558 19.51 -20.35 -1.45
CA THR A 558 18.69 -21.56 -1.54
C THR A 558 18.77 -22.38 -0.24
N ARG A 559 17.62 -22.74 0.33
CA ARG A 559 17.47 -23.53 1.59
C ARG A 559 16.54 -24.71 1.40
N PRO A 560 16.93 -25.93 1.81
CA PRO A 560 18.29 -26.36 2.11
C PRO A 560 19.13 -26.42 0.84
N GLY A 561 20.42 -26.50 0.99
CA GLY A 561 21.32 -26.76 -0.13
C GLY A 561 22.56 -25.88 -0.14
N VAL A 562 22.43 -24.57 -0.20
CA VAL A 562 23.57 -23.63 -0.24
C VAL A 562 23.67 -22.79 1.03
N LYS A 563 22.59 -22.55 1.75
CA LYS A 563 22.62 -21.89 3.06
C LYS A 563 22.77 -22.94 4.16
N TRP A 564 23.95 -22.99 4.77
CA TRP A 564 24.27 -23.91 5.87
C TRP A 564 24.43 -23.17 7.20
N ILE A 565 24.30 -23.88 8.31
CA ILE A 565 24.59 -23.34 9.65
C ILE A 565 26.04 -22.80 9.68
N GLY A 566 26.22 -21.58 10.17
CA GLY A 566 27.52 -20.89 10.23
C GLY A 566 27.98 -20.26 8.90
N LEU A 567 27.19 -20.37 7.83
CA LEU A 567 27.52 -19.82 6.51
C LEU A 567 26.48 -18.85 5.95
N THR A 568 25.55 -18.38 6.79
CA THR A 568 24.51 -17.43 6.37
C THR A 568 25.11 -16.17 5.76
N GLU A 569 26.14 -15.58 6.43
CA GLU A 569 26.85 -14.39 5.99
C GLU A 569 28.01 -14.70 5.02
N VAL A 570 28.09 -15.92 4.51
CA VAL A 570 29.18 -16.36 3.62
C VAL A 570 28.66 -16.64 2.23
N THR A 571 27.63 -17.50 2.11
CA THR A 571 27.17 -17.93 0.78
C THR A 571 26.35 -16.88 0.04
N ASN A 572 25.76 -15.92 0.73
CA ASN A 572 25.19 -14.71 0.12
C ASN A 572 26.28 -13.85 -0.55
N ASN A 573 27.49 -13.82 0.02
CA ASN A 573 28.63 -13.06 -0.52
C ASN A 573 29.23 -13.65 -1.81
N ILE A 574 28.83 -14.84 -2.23
CA ILE A 574 29.11 -15.33 -3.58
C ILE A 574 28.51 -14.36 -4.60
N MET A 575 27.26 -13.89 -4.33
CA MET A 575 26.56 -12.90 -5.15
C MET A 575 27.29 -11.55 -5.13
N SER A 576 27.64 -11.04 -3.94
CA SER A 576 28.32 -9.74 -3.78
C SER A 576 29.67 -9.70 -4.49
N GLU A 577 30.48 -10.75 -4.34
CA GLU A 577 31.78 -10.84 -5.00
C GLU A 577 31.63 -10.98 -6.52
N TYR A 578 30.60 -11.71 -6.99
CA TYR A 578 30.27 -11.83 -8.42
C TYR A 578 29.85 -10.48 -9.01
N VAL A 579 28.95 -9.78 -8.35
CA VAL A 579 28.50 -8.44 -8.75
C VAL A 579 29.68 -7.47 -8.79
N GLN A 580 30.45 -7.40 -7.72
CA GLN A 580 31.60 -6.48 -7.63
C GLN A 580 32.62 -6.75 -8.72
N THR A 581 33.05 -8.01 -8.89
CA THR A 581 34.21 -8.33 -9.76
C THR A 581 33.83 -8.60 -11.19
N THR A 582 32.76 -9.37 -11.42
CA THR A 582 32.39 -9.82 -12.78
C THR A 582 31.47 -8.81 -13.46
N ILE A 583 30.53 -8.22 -12.72
CA ILE A 583 29.52 -7.32 -13.31
C ILE A 583 30.03 -5.89 -13.39
N PHE A 584 30.65 -5.38 -12.32
CA PHE A 584 31.18 -4.00 -12.27
C PHE A 584 32.68 -3.89 -12.51
N GLY A 585 33.42 -5.02 -12.66
CA GLY A 585 34.85 -5.04 -12.98
C GLY A 585 35.73 -4.46 -11.88
N GLN A 586 35.25 -4.40 -10.64
CA GLN A 586 35.98 -3.88 -9.51
C GLN A 586 36.94 -4.95 -8.96
N PRO A 587 38.03 -4.56 -8.30
CA PRO A 587 38.92 -5.51 -7.64
C PRO A 587 38.22 -6.36 -6.61
N SER A 588 38.57 -7.65 -6.54
CA SER A 588 38.02 -8.58 -5.55
C SER A 588 38.36 -8.11 -4.13
N ARG A 589 37.33 -7.98 -3.29
CA ARG A 589 37.48 -7.65 -1.87
C ARG A 589 38.32 -8.66 -1.13
N ILE A 590 38.19 -9.94 -1.43
CA ILE A 590 38.97 -11.04 -0.85
C ILE A 590 40.49 -10.87 -1.15
N GLN A 591 40.81 -10.33 -2.30
CA GLN A 591 42.19 -10.16 -2.75
C GLN A 591 42.83 -8.86 -2.26
N THR A 592 42.10 -7.78 -2.20
CA THR A 592 42.62 -6.41 -2.02
C THR A 592 42.48 -5.86 -0.61
N GLU A 593 41.56 -6.41 0.22
CA GLU A 593 41.39 -5.95 1.58
C GLU A 593 42.65 -6.23 2.40
N ASP A 594 43.24 -5.17 2.99
CA ASP A 594 44.44 -5.26 3.79
C ASP A 594 44.18 -5.99 5.12
N MET A 595 44.89 -7.08 5.33
CA MET A 595 44.79 -7.93 6.53
C MET A 595 45.91 -7.68 7.54
N GLY A 596 46.68 -6.60 7.38
CA GLY A 596 47.79 -6.24 8.24
C GLY A 596 49.07 -7.05 8.00
N ALA A 597 50.02 -6.97 8.93
CA ALA A 597 51.37 -7.51 8.74
C ALA A 597 51.45 -9.05 8.70
N VAL A 598 50.48 -9.76 9.26
CA VAL A 598 50.49 -11.23 9.36
C VAL A 598 49.99 -11.91 8.08
N TYR A 599 48.91 -11.35 7.50
CA TYR A 599 48.31 -11.89 6.30
C TYR A 599 48.21 -10.81 5.23
N ARG A 600 48.64 -11.10 4.04
CA ARG A 600 48.63 -10.17 2.92
C ARG A 600 47.18 -9.83 2.46
N ASN A 601 46.31 -10.84 2.47
CA ASN A 601 44.92 -10.74 2.05
C ASN A 601 44.11 -11.94 2.61
N ARG A 602 42.83 -12.02 2.32
CA ARG A 602 41.94 -13.10 2.78
C ARG A 602 42.34 -14.47 2.25
N TYR A 603 42.93 -14.57 1.05
CA TYR A 603 43.46 -15.84 0.52
C TYR A 603 44.58 -16.39 1.40
N SER A 604 45.56 -15.56 1.74
CA SER A 604 46.67 -16.00 2.61
C SER A 604 46.21 -16.33 4.03
N LYS A 605 45.20 -15.61 4.55
CA LYS A 605 44.62 -15.92 5.86
C LYS A 605 43.83 -17.23 5.82
N ALA A 606 42.99 -17.47 4.80
CA ALA A 606 42.30 -18.73 4.64
C ALA A 606 43.23 -19.93 4.45
N TRP A 607 44.31 -19.75 3.69
CA TRP A 607 45.34 -20.76 3.50
C TRP A 607 45.96 -21.18 4.84
N ASN A 608 46.47 -20.20 5.60
CA ASN A 608 47.16 -20.46 6.86
C ASN A 608 46.24 -20.83 8.02
N GLY A 609 44.98 -20.35 8.03
CA GLY A 609 44.04 -20.56 9.12
C GLY A 609 43.09 -21.73 8.93
N ILE A 610 42.78 -22.12 7.68
CA ILE A 610 41.82 -23.18 7.37
C ILE A 610 42.50 -24.37 6.71
N ILE A 611 43.22 -24.13 5.58
CA ILE A 611 43.66 -25.22 4.73
C ILE A 611 44.88 -25.93 5.33
N VAL A 612 45.93 -25.23 5.71
CA VAL A 612 47.14 -25.80 6.27
C VAL A 612 46.91 -26.54 7.59
N PRO A 613 46.19 -25.94 8.58
CA PRO A 613 45.92 -26.63 9.85
C PRO A 613 44.77 -27.65 9.71
N LYS A 614 44.07 -27.73 8.57
CA LYS A 614 42.87 -28.55 8.36
C LYS A 614 41.76 -28.20 9.36
N ALA A 615 41.61 -26.92 9.66
CA ALA A 615 40.58 -26.43 10.56
C ALA A 615 39.18 -26.55 9.94
N SER A 616 38.15 -26.59 10.79
CA SER A 616 36.77 -26.55 10.35
C SER A 616 36.50 -25.23 9.63
N HIS A 617 36.05 -25.28 8.40
CA HIS A 617 35.74 -24.11 7.60
C HIS A 617 34.56 -23.31 8.19
N ALA A 618 33.51 -24.01 8.64
CA ALA A 618 32.31 -23.37 9.17
C ALA A 618 32.56 -22.67 10.52
N ASP A 619 33.52 -23.17 11.31
CA ASP A 619 33.81 -22.67 12.66
C ASP A 619 35.02 -21.72 12.69
N PHE A 620 35.53 -21.32 11.54
CA PHE A 620 36.70 -20.44 11.50
C PHE A 620 36.39 -19.03 12.03
N LYS A 621 37.13 -18.62 13.02
CA LYS A 621 36.98 -17.34 13.74
C LYS A 621 38.20 -16.42 13.58
N ASN A 622 37.95 -15.14 13.78
CA ASN A 622 39.00 -14.16 14.04
C ASN A 622 39.54 -14.31 15.47
N LEU A 623 40.62 -13.58 15.77
CA LEU A 623 41.24 -13.59 17.11
C LEU A 623 40.31 -13.03 18.21
N ASP A 624 39.30 -12.22 17.84
CA ASP A 624 38.27 -11.67 18.70
C ASP A 624 37.03 -12.54 18.80
N ASP A 625 37.11 -13.78 18.35
CA ASP A 625 36.02 -14.76 18.28
C ASP A 625 34.86 -14.40 17.32
N SER A 626 34.99 -13.32 16.54
CA SER A 626 34.06 -13.00 15.45
C SER A 626 34.25 -13.94 14.24
N ASP A 627 33.19 -14.13 13.44
CA ASP A 627 33.26 -14.89 12.19
C ASP A 627 34.07 -14.13 11.12
N ASP A 628 35.08 -14.79 10.53
CA ASP A 628 35.71 -14.27 9.34
C ASP A 628 35.01 -14.75 8.06
N VAL A 629 33.87 -14.11 7.77
CA VAL A 629 32.99 -14.48 6.65
C VAL A 629 33.72 -14.44 5.31
N PHE A 630 34.68 -13.54 5.12
CA PHE A 630 35.43 -13.42 3.86
C PHE A 630 36.48 -14.50 3.69
N CYS A 631 37.13 -14.94 4.78
CA CYS A 631 38.00 -16.13 4.71
C CYS A 631 37.18 -17.42 4.44
N LYS A 632 36.01 -17.51 5.04
CA LYS A 632 35.06 -18.60 4.76
C LYS A 632 34.53 -18.57 3.31
N LEU A 633 34.44 -17.39 2.68
CA LEU A 633 34.03 -17.23 1.27
C LEU A 633 35.08 -17.76 0.27
N VAL A 634 36.36 -17.74 0.62
CA VAL A 634 37.47 -18.09 -0.29
C VAL A 634 37.24 -19.37 -1.09
N PRO A 635 36.92 -20.54 -0.50
CA PRO A 635 36.75 -21.78 -1.28
C PRO A 635 35.57 -21.73 -2.24
N PHE A 636 34.49 -21.06 -1.89
CA PHE A 636 33.35 -20.88 -2.79
C PHE A 636 33.71 -19.99 -3.97
N TRP A 637 34.41 -18.88 -3.72
CA TRP A 637 34.83 -17.97 -4.78
C TRP A 637 35.85 -18.60 -5.71
N GLN A 638 36.77 -19.46 -5.21
CA GLN A 638 37.69 -20.20 -6.06
C GLN A 638 37.02 -21.13 -7.06
N LEU A 639 35.84 -21.67 -6.73
CA LEU A 639 35.05 -22.46 -7.68
C LEU A 639 34.56 -21.58 -8.83
N GLU A 640 34.05 -20.37 -8.55
CA GLU A 640 33.65 -19.43 -9.62
C GLU A 640 34.86 -18.99 -10.47
N LEU A 641 36.01 -18.69 -9.85
CA LEU A 641 37.19 -18.35 -10.60
C LEU A 641 37.67 -19.50 -11.52
N TYR A 642 37.62 -20.73 -11.05
CA TYR A 642 38.00 -21.88 -11.86
C TYR A 642 37.03 -22.11 -13.01
N PHE A 643 35.76 -22.24 -12.72
CA PHE A 643 34.77 -22.56 -13.75
C PHE A 643 34.45 -21.35 -14.64
N GLY A 644 34.31 -20.16 -14.08
CA GLY A 644 33.97 -18.94 -14.82
C GLY A 644 35.17 -18.35 -15.56
N LYS A 645 36.28 -18.05 -14.84
CA LYS A 645 37.45 -17.38 -15.45
C LYS A 645 38.39 -18.34 -16.17
N VAL A 646 38.74 -19.49 -15.58
CA VAL A 646 39.73 -20.41 -16.18
C VAL A 646 39.09 -21.24 -17.31
N LEU A 647 37.91 -21.78 -17.09
CA LEU A 647 37.20 -22.61 -18.07
C LEU A 647 36.28 -21.82 -18.99
N GLY A 648 36.06 -20.52 -18.76
CA GLY A 648 35.23 -19.65 -19.57
C GLY A 648 33.74 -20.01 -19.60
N ARG A 649 33.21 -20.60 -18.51
CA ARG A 649 31.79 -20.93 -18.39
C ARG A 649 30.98 -19.71 -18.00
N THR A 650 29.86 -19.45 -18.65
CA THR A 650 28.97 -18.33 -18.32
C THR A 650 27.63 -18.81 -17.73
N PRO A 651 26.96 -18.00 -16.93
CA PRO A 651 25.66 -18.38 -16.33
C PRO A 651 24.57 -18.75 -17.33
N LEU A 652 24.63 -18.25 -18.56
CA LEU A 652 23.61 -18.47 -19.59
C LEU A 652 23.89 -19.70 -20.48
N GLN A 653 25.05 -20.34 -20.39
CA GLN A 653 25.33 -21.51 -21.19
C GLN A 653 24.49 -22.70 -20.76
N GLN A 654 23.69 -23.26 -21.70
CA GLN A 654 22.85 -24.43 -21.50
C GLN A 654 23.56 -25.77 -21.84
N SER A 655 24.83 -25.73 -22.16
CA SER A 655 25.64 -26.94 -22.44
C SER A 655 26.27 -27.48 -21.16
N ASP A 656 26.90 -28.68 -21.25
CA ASP A 656 27.72 -29.29 -20.19
C ASP A 656 28.84 -28.41 -19.68
N ARG A 657 29.11 -27.30 -20.38
CA ARG A 657 30.07 -26.27 -20.01
C ARG A 657 29.45 -24.99 -19.42
N GLY A 658 28.18 -25.04 -19.00
CA GLY A 658 27.50 -23.93 -18.33
C GLY A 658 28.16 -23.55 -17.02
N GLY A 659 27.77 -22.42 -16.45
CA GLY A 659 28.28 -21.90 -15.20
C GLY A 659 28.13 -22.89 -14.05
N PHE A 660 29.12 -22.93 -13.17
CA PHE A 660 29.12 -23.85 -12.03
C PHE A 660 27.97 -23.57 -11.07
N TYR A 661 27.82 -22.33 -10.62
CA TYR A 661 26.77 -21.96 -9.65
C TYR A 661 25.35 -22.10 -10.18
N PRO A 662 25.02 -21.74 -11.42
CA PRO A 662 23.70 -22.04 -12.00
C PRO A 662 23.28 -23.50 -11.84
N ASP A 663 24.19 -24.43 -12.06
CA ASP A 663 23.93 -25.87 -11.96
C ASP A 663 23.85 -26.32 -10.49
N VAL A 664 24.68 -25.76 -9.61
CA VAL A 664 24.64 -26.05 -8.16
C VAL A 664 23.33 -25.59 -7.54
N PHE A 665 22.88 -24.38 -7.86
CA PHE A 665 21.60 -23.86 -7.36
C PHE A 665 20.42 -24.64 -7.93
N GLU A 666 20.45 -24.99 -9.21
CA GLU A 666 19.38 -25.82 -9.79
C GLU A 666 19.35 -27.21 -9.15
N TYR A 667 20.50 -27.83 -8.93
CA TYR A 667 20.58 -29.10 -8.20
C TYR A 667 20.03 -28.95 -6.78
N ALA A 668 20.42 -27.90 -6.06
CA ALA A 668 19.97 -27.64 -4.68
C ALA A 668 18.45 -27.47 -4.60
N ARG A 669 17.82 -26.71 -5.53
CA ARG A 669 16.37 -26.48 -5.51
C ARG A 669 15.56 -27.71 -5.94
N THR A 670 16.10 -28.57 -6.79
CA THR A 670 15.38 -29.75 -7.31
C THR A 670 15.62 -31.00 -6.47
N LYS A 671 16.67 -31.02 -5.64
CA LYS A 671 16.99 -32.16 -4.77
C LYS A 671 15.93 -32.33 -3.68
N ASP A 672 15.45 -33.57 -3.53
CA ASP A 672 14.68 -33.96 -2.35
C ASP A 672 15.63 -34.20 -1.17
N TYR A 673 15.45 -33.42 -0.10
CA TYR A 673 16.23 -33.50 1.14
C TYR A 673 15.51 -34.30 2.25
N GLY A 674 14.42 -35.02 1.92
CA GLY A 674 13.72 -35.91 2.87
C GLY A 674 13.10 -35.15 4.04
N GLY A 675 12.58 -33.93 3.83
CA GLY A 675 11.93 -33.12 4.85
C GLY A 675 12.91 -32.32 5.75
N MET A 676 14.19 -32.26 5.39
CA MET A 676 15.12 -31.30 6.02
C MET A 676 14.80 -29.87 5.52
N SER A 677 14.44 -29.01 6.45
CA SER A 677 14.16 -27.57 6.18
C SER A 677 15.36 -26.69 6.48
#